data_0d754895b24c73a7d50c0676e304bed8
#
_entry.id   0d754895b24c73a7d50c0676e304bed8
#
_cell.length_a   1.000
_cell.length_b   1.000
_cell.length_c   1.000
_cell.angle_alpha   90.00
_cell.angle_beta   90.00
_cell.angle_gamma   90.00
#
_symmetry.space_group_name_H-M   'P 1'
#
loop_
_entity.id
_entity.type
_entity.pdbx_description
1 polymer ?
#
loop_
_entity_poly.entity_id
_entity_poly.type
_entity_poly.pdbx_seq_one_letter_code
_entity_poly.pdbx_strand_id
1 'polypeptide(L)'
;MRGEHTRRILPVIHLRELRLRRGPEPLIEAATLSILRGEKVGVVGRNGCGKSTLLALLQGTIAPDLGEFEMPTHLAVAAVAQELPHSQQPVIEHVIDGDITLRDCERQLHEAEARNDGMAQAQLLAEFEAQGGYTARARAASLLDGLGFDPAAIDRPIAEFSGGLRMRANLARALMCRSDVLLLDEPTNHLDLDAVLWLERWLQAYPGTLLLVSHDRDFLDAVIGRVLHIAEQRVTSYTGNFSEFEVQRAGRAAQQAAANEKLRREAEHVRSFIERFRAKATKARQAQSRIKWLERLPAIVTQRNETRYEWQFAVPRKLPAPLIDLDRLQAGYADRRILRDVRLSISPGARLGILGRNGAGKSTLMKTLADELTPQDGTRTFAPDLETGFFAQLEVDQLDTSGTAILELGRRGGNEAANWSEQQKRDHLGRFGFSGDRPFEPLMHFSGGERARLSLAILVARRPNLLLLDEPTNHLDLEMRDSLLLALQEFPGAVVLVSHDRGLLGSVCDEFMLVSEGRLTPFDGDLTDYAEWLAQQQRGSGNGHSNGNNNGTESGGSLGTAPASAAAARKDRKRQEAEARNLLAPLRAELRKVEAELERLTAERGRLERSLADPEFYASADPAVRTLPARHAAVLKELAVTEERWLELSEQLGG
;
A
#
# COMPACT_ATOMS: atom_id res chain seq x y z
N MET A 1 -6.31 -47.86 16.40
CA MET A 1 -7.30 -46.82 16.21
C MET A 1 -6.90 -45.61 17.06
N ARG A 2 -6.17 -44.67 16.48
CA ARG A 2 -5.87 -43.38 17.09
C ARG A 2 -6.84 -42.37 16.50
N GLY A 3 -7.80 -41.90 17.32
CA GLY A 3 -8.75 -40.89 16.93
C GLY A 3 -8.05 -39.56 16.74
N GLU A 4 -8.03 -39.05 15.50
CA GLU A 4 -7.73 -37.68 15.18
C GLU A 4 -8.83 -36.80 15.79
N HIS A 5 -8.53 -36.19 16.93
CA HIS A 5 -9.33 -35.07 17.44
C HIS A 5 -9.14 -33.90 16.51
N THR A 6 -9.96 -33.79 15.49
CA THR A 6 -10.19 -32.54 14.76
C THR A 6 -10.70 -31.53 15.80
N ARG A 7 -9.81 -30.68 16.33
CA ARG A 7 -10.20 -29.53 17.15
C ARG A 7 -11.16 -28.71 16.29
N ARG A 8 -12.45 -28.75 16.59
CA ARG A 8 -13.42 -27.81 16.04
C ARG A 8 -12.95 -26.40 16.44
N ILE A 9 -12.38 -25.68 15.50
CA ILE A 9 -12.02 -24.27 15.67
C ILE A 9 -13.36 -23.53 15.75
N LEU A 10 -13.71 -23.06 16.95
CA LEU A 10 -14.93 -22.29 17.19
C LEU A 10 -14.75 -20.87 16.64
N PRO A 11 -15.77 -20.28 16.01
CA PRO A 11 -15.73 -18.89 15.60
C PRO A 11 -15.59 -17.99 16.84
N VAL A 12 -14.72 -16.96 16.70
CA VAL A 12 -14.48 -15.95 17.73
C VAL A 12 -15.41 -14.76 17.52
N ILE A 13 -15.73 -14.45 16.28
CA ILE A 13 -16.62 -13.37 15.87
C ILE A 13 -17.65 -13.96 14.93
N HIS A 14 -18.94 -13.69 15.20
CA HIS A 14 -20.04 -14.13 14.36
C HIS A 14 -20.99 -12.97 14.07
N LEU A 15 -21.25 -12.73 12.80
CA LEU A 15 -22.19 -11.70 12.31
C LEU A 15 -23.29 -12.41 11.54
N ARG A 16 -24.57 -12.06 11.83
CA ARG A 16 -25.74 -12.56 11.11
C ARG A 16 -26.61 -11.40 10.65
N GLU A 17 -26.81 -11.30 9.34
CA GLU A 17 -27.64 -10.29 8.68
C GLU A 17 -27.39 -8.87 9.22
N LEU A 18 -26.13 -8.58 9.53
CA LEU A 18 -25.72 -7.36 10.19
C LEU A 18 -25.93 -6.15 9.28
N ARG A 19 -26.57 -5.09 9.81
CA ARG A 19 -26.64 -3.78 9.19
C ARG A 19 -25.93 -2.75 10.05
N LEU A 20 -25.09 -1.92 9.40
CA LEU A 20 -24.38 -0.80 10.03
C LEU A 20 -24.64 0.49 9.26
N ARG A 21 -24.93 1.57 10.00
CA ARG A 21 -25.11 2.93 9.47
C ARG A 21 -24.16 3.91 10.13
N ARG A 22 -23.81 4.94 9.37
CA ARG A 22 -23.23 6.17 9.91
C ARG A 22 -23.80 7.34 9.12
N GLY A 23 -24.94 7.85 9.58
CA GLY A 23 -25.75 8.83 8.85
C GLY A 23 -27.00 8.20 8.23
N PRO A 24 -27.61 8.83 7.20
CA PRO A 24 -28.90 8.40 6.64
C PRO A 24 -28.81 7.09 5.84
N GLU A 25 -27.68 6.82 5.20
CA GLU A 25 -27.50 5.64 4.35
C GLU A 25 -26.77 4.51 5.07
N PRO A 26 -27.13 3.23 4.81
CA PRO A 26 -26.40 2.11 5.36
C PRO A 26 -25.03 1.98 4.70
N LEU A 27 -23.99 1.67 5.49
CA LEU A 27 -22.65 1.38 5.02
C LEU A 27 -22.47 -0.12 4.72
N ILE A 28 -23.13 -0.96 5.53
CA ILE A 28 -23.12 -2.42 5.38
C ILE A 28 -24.55 -2.92 5.52
N GLU A 29 -24.99 -3.77 4.59
CA GLU A 29 -26.30 -4.44 4.63
C GLU A 29 -26.16 -5.95 4.63
N ALA A 30 -26.91 -6.61 5.50
CA ALA A 30 -27.08 -8.07 5.57
C ALA A 30 -25.76 -8.87 5.57
N ALA A 31 -24.73 -8.38 6.28
CA ALA A 31 -23.46 -9.08 6.39
C ALA A 31 -23.60 -10.32 7.28
N THR A 32 -23.28 -11.49 6.71
CA THR A 32 -23.24 -12.76 7.43
C THR A 32 -21.88 -13.39 7.23
N LEU A 33 -21.08 -13.48 8.30
CA LEU A 33 -19.75 -14.06 8.28
C LEU A 33 -19.32 -14.53 9.67
N SER A 34 -18.31 -15.39 9.68
CA SER A 34 -17.64 -15.86 10.92
C SER A 34 -16.14 -15.73 10.78
N ILE A 35 -15.47 -15.29 11.84
CA ILE A 35 -14.00 -15.23 11.93
C ILE A 35 -13.57 -16.24 12.98
N LEU A 36 -12.60 -17.07 12.62
CA LEU A 36 -12.09 -18.14 13.47
C LEU A 36 -10.93 -17.64 14.34
N ARG A 37 -10.68 -18.34 15.43
CA ARG A 37 -9.56 -18.02 16.33
C ARG A 37 -8.22 -18.16 15.61
N GLY A 38 -7.36 -17.13 15.72
CA GLY A 38 -6.04 -17.11 15.10
C GLY A 38 -6.04 -16.76 13.61
N GLU A 39 -7.21 -16.47 13.00
CA GLU A 39 -7.25 -15.96 11.62
C GLU A 39 -6.67 -14.55 11.54
N LYS A 40 -5.95 -14.28 10.45
CA LYS A 40 -5.45 -12.96 10.08
C LYS A 40 -6.25 -12.46 8.88
N VAL A 41 -7.09 -11.47 9.13
CA VAL A 41 -8.12 -11.03 8.19
C VAL A 41 -7.86 -9.59 7.76
N GLY A 42 -7.67 -9.36 6.47
CA GLY A 42 -7.63 -8.03 5.88
C GLY A 42 -9.04 -7.51 5.57
N VAL A 43 -9.34 -6.27 5.96
CA VAL A 43 -10.59 -5.60 5.61
C VAL A 43 -10.30 -4.55 4.57
N VAL A 44 -10.78 -4.75 3.35
CA VAL A 44 -10.50 -3.90 2.19
C VAL A 44 -11.78 -3.32 1.58
N GLY A 45 -11.65 -2.17 0.93
CA GLY A 45 -12.75 -1.45 0.28
C GLY A 45 -12.43 0.04 0.17
N ARG A 46 -13.24 0.77 -0.58
CA ARG A 46 -13.08 2.22 -0.82
C ARG A 46 -13.12 3.02 0.47
N ASN A 47 -12.58 4.23 0.45
CA ASN A 47 -12.72 5.15 1.58
C ASN A 47 -14.20 5.49 1.80
N GLY A 48 -14.63 5.44 3.08
CA GLY A 48 -16.03 5.68 3.47
C GLY A 48 -16.97 4.48 3.32
N CYS A 49 -16.52 3.28 2.87
CA CYS A 49 -17.38 2.10 2.73
C CYS A 49 -17.77 1.42 4.05
N GLY A 50 -17.20 1.85 5.19
CA GLY A 50 -17.56 1.31 6.51
C GLY A 50 -16.49 0.45 7.18
N LYS A 51 -15.22 0.43 6.71
CA LYS A 51 -14.13 -0.33 7.32
C LYS A 51 -13.94 0.01 8.81
N SER A 52 -13.70 1.29 9.12
CA SER A 52 -13.54 1.76 10.51
C SER A 52 -14.82 1.61 11.34
N THR A 53 -16.00 1.67 10.71
CA THR A 53 -17.29 1.43 11.39
C THR A 53 -17.41 -0.03 11.80
N LEU A 54 -16.98 -0.96 10.95
CA LEU A 54 -16.91 -2.39 11.31
C LEU A 54 -15.94 -2.63 12.48
N LEU A 55 -14.75 -2.00 12.46
CA LEU A 55 -13.82 -2.10 13.59
C LEU A 55 -14.41 -1.51 14.87
N ALA A 56 -15.12 -0.38 14.80
CA ALA A 56 -15.79 0.26 15.95
C ALA A 56 -16.88 -0.65 16.56
N LEU A 57 -17.64 -1.39 15.73
CA LEU A 57 -18.56 -2.41 16.21
C LEU A 57 -17.83 -3.51 16.99
N LEU A 58 -16.71 -4.02 16.45
CA LEU A 58 -15.92 -5.07 17.08
C LEU A 58 -15.25 -4.60 18.37
N GLN A 59 -14.96 -3.31 18.51
CA GLN A 59 -14.51 -2.69 19.76
C GLN A 59 -15.63 -2.52 20.79
N GLY A 60 -16.91 -2.71 20.37
CA GLY A 60 -18.07 -2.46 21.23
C GLY A 60 -18.40 -0.97 21.43
N THR A 61 -17.81 -0.06 20.64
CA THR A 61 -18.07 1.38 20.73
C THR A 61 -19.38 1.78 20.06
N ILE A 62 -19.87 0.97 19.13
CA ILE A 62 -21.17 1.12 18.48
C ILE A 62 -21.95 -0.19 18.52
N ALA A 63 -23.29 -0.08 18.48
CA ALA A 63 -24.18 -1.23 18.35
C ALA A 63 -24.63 -1.40 16.89
N PRO A 64 -25.01 -2.62 16.45
CA PRO A 64 -25.60 -2.83 15.14
C PRO A 64 -26.99 -2.19 15.05
N ASP A 65 -27.35 -1.69 13.87
CA ASP A 65 -28.72 -1.17 13.61
C ASP A 65 -29.73 -2.32 13.48
N LEU A 66 -29.32 -3.41 12.81
CA LEU A 66 -30.10 -4.64 12.65
C LEU A 66 -29.14 -5.83 12.60
N GLY A 67 -29.69 -7.02 12.86
CA GLY A 67 -28.93 -8.28 12.85
C GLY A 67 -28.29 -8.60 14.19
N GLU A 68 -27.50 -9.65 14.23
CA GLU A 68 -26.87 -10.16 15.44
C GLU A 68 -25.34 -10.10 15.32
N PHE A 69 -24.73 -9.66 16.41
CA PHE A 69 -23.28 -9.67 16.60
C PHE A 69 -22.95 -10.48 17.86
N GLU A 70 -22.22 -11.55 17.69
CA GLU A 70 -21.79 -12.42 18.77
C GLU A 70 -20.27 -12.44 18.86
N MET A 71 -19.74 -12.08 20.01
CA MET A 71 -18.35 -12.24 20.40
C MET A 71 -18.30 -12.59 21.89
N PRO A 72 -17.56 -13.63 22.31
CA PRO A 72 -17.43 -13.99 23.72
C PRO A 72 -16.91 -12.82 24.56
N THR A 73 -17.60 -12.49 25.63
CA THR A 73 -17.30 -11.31 26.48
C THR A 73 -15.98 -11.41 27.27
N HIS A 74 -15.43 -12.61 27.38
CA HIS A 74 -14.14 -12.85 28.09
C HIS A 74 -12.91 -12.60 27.21
N LEU A 75 -13.08 -12.31 25.93
CA LEU A 75 -11.96 -12.06 25.03
C LEU A 75 -11.39 -10.66 25.22
N ALA A 76 -10.08 -10.59 25.34
CA ALA A 76 -9.36 -9.33 25.36
C ALA A 76 -9.24 -8.77 23.93
N VAL A 77 -9.85 -7.60 23.70
CA VAL A 77 -9.78 -6.89 22.41
C VAL A 77 -8.84 -5.71 22.55
N ALA A 78 -7.80 -5.66 21.73
CA ALA A 78 -6.91 -4.51 21.61
C ALA A 78 -7.15 -3.76 20.31
N ALA A 79 -7.11 -2.43 20.38
CA ALA A 79 -7.21 -1.57 19.22
C ALA A 79 -6.32 -0.34 19.41
N VAL A 80 -5.88 0.25 18.29
CA VAL A 80 -5.11 1.49 18.33
C VAL A 80 -6.03 2.68 18.57
N ALA A 81 -5.73 3.48 19.59
CA ALA A 81 -6.44 4.72 19.83
C ALA A 81 -6.11 5.75 18.74
N GLN A 82 -7.15 6.40 18.19
CA GLN A 82 -6.98 7.42 17.15
C GLN A 82 -6.61 8.80 17.73
N GLU A 83 -6.87 9.03 19.00
CA GLU A 83 -6.53 10.27 19.67
C GLU A 83 -5.05 10.32 20.03
N LEU A 84 -4.43 11.49 19.82
CA LEU A 84 -3.03 11.71 20.18
C LEU A 84 -2.90 11.84 21.70
N PRO A 85 -2.08 11.04 22.38
CA PRO A 85 -1.90 11.17 23.81
C PRO A 85 -1.20 12.49 24.18
N HIS A 86 -1.76 13.20 25.13
CA HIS A 86 -1.21 14.43 25.73
C HIS A 86 -0.97 14.21 27.22
N SER A 87 0.07 13.47 27.56
CA SER A 87 0.41 13.18 28.94
C SER A 87 1.88 13.56 29.23
N GLN A 88 2.17 13.95 30.47
CA GLN A 88 3.52 14.14 30.99
C GLN A 88 4.16 12.82 31.43
N GLN A 89 3.47 11.70 31.27
CA GLN A 89 3.96 10.37 31.57
C GLN A 89 5.07 9.97 30.60
N PRO A 90 6.12 9.26 31.07
CA PRO A 90 7.13 8.66 30.18
C PRO A 90 6.50 7.79 29.09
N VAL A 91 7.04 7.82 27.86
CA VAL A 91 6.45 7.04 26.75
C VAL A 91 6.46 5.54 27.04
N ILE A 92 7.47 5.04 27.75
CA ILE A 92 7.54 3.61 28.14
C ILE A 92 6.39 3.19 29.07
N GLU A 93 6.04 4.05 30.04
CA GLU A 93 4.93 3.81 30.96
C GLU A 93 3.58 3.84 30.22
N HIS A 94 3.43 4.78 29.27
CA HIS A 94 2.26 4.82 28.40
C HIS A 94 2.07 3.52 27.61
N VAL A 95 3.16 2.89 27.17
CA VAL A 95 3.11 1.60 26.46
C VAL A 95 2.76 0.48 27.41
N ILE A 96 3.35 0.42 28.62
CA ILE A 96 3.04 -0.60 29.62
C ILE A 96 1.56 -0.54 30.05
N ASP A 97 0.93 0.64 30.07
CA ASP A 97 -0.50 0.82 30.33
C ASP A 97 -1.42 0.07 29.32
N GLY A 98 -0.87 -0.42 28.23
CA GLY A 98 -1.56 -1.33 27.31
C GLY A 98 -1.83 -2.71 27.89
N ASP A 99 -1.03 -3.19 28.87
CA ASP A 99 -1.25 -4.44 29.59
C ASP A 99 -2.10 -4.16 30.84
N ILE A 100 -3.42 -4.03 30.63
CA ILE A 100 -4.40 -3.64 31.67
C ILE A 100 -4.35 -4.65 32.85
N THR A 101 -4.21 -5.94 32.55
CA THR A 101 -4.17 -6.99 33.59
C THR A 101 -2.95 -6.84 34.49
N LEU A 102 -1.81 -6.49 33.91
CA LEU A 102 -0.58 -6.22 34.66
C LEU A 102 -0.75 -4.98 35.56
N ARG A 103 -1.31 -3.88 35.02
CA ARG A 103 -1.56 -2.64 35.80
C ARG A 103 -2.56 -2.85 36.93
N ASP A 104 -3.58 -3.67 36.70
CA ASP A 104 -4.51 -4.04 37.77
C ASP A 104 -3.83 -4.86 38.88
N CYS A 105 -2.96 -5.79 38.51
CA CYS A 105 -2.16 -6.54 39.47
C CYS A 105 -1.20 -5.64 40.26
N GLU A 106 -0.49 -4.70 39.60
CA GLU A 106 0.37 -3.70 40.24
C GLU A 106 -0.42 -2.85 41.26
N ARG A 107 -1.61 -2.35 40.86
CA ARG A 107 -2.47 -1.58 41.75
C ARG A 107 -2.89 -2.36 42.98
N GLN A 108 -3.37 -3.61 42.78
CA GLN A 108 -3.79 -4.48 43.88
C GLN A 108 -2.61 -4.82 44.80
N LEU A 109 -1.40 -4.99 44.26
CA LEU A 109 -0.19 -5.23 45.03
C LEU A 109 0.13 -4.01 45.93
N HIS A 110 0.09 -2.79 45.41
CA HIS A 110 0.28 -1.56 46.19
C HIS A 110 -0.80 -1.41 47.29
N GLU A 111 -2.04 -1.76 46.99
CA GLU A 111 -3.12 -1.74 47.99
C GLU A 111 -2.93 -2.79 49.10
N ALA A 112 -2.43 -3.98 48.76
CA ALA A 112 -2.11 -5.02 49.75
C ALA A 112 -0.91 -4.62 50.61
N GLU A 113 0.11 -3.98 50.01
CA GLU A 113 1.25 -3.39 50.73
C GLU A 113 0.78 -2.31 51.73
N ALA A 114 -0.07 -1.37 51.28
CA ALA A 114 -0.59 -0.32 52.14
C ALA A 114 -1.43 -0.85 53.33
N ARG A 115 -2.07 -2.03 53.16
CA ARG A 115 -2.84 -2.72 54.22
C ARG A 115 -2.01 -3.65 55.07
N ASN A 116 -0.70 -3.83 54.76
CA ASN A 116 0.20 -4.82 55.37
C ASN A 116 -0.35 -6.27 55.33
N ASP A 117 -1.06 -6.65 54.28
CA ASP A 117 -1.59 -8.00 54.09
C ASP A 117 -0.54 -8.87 53.39
N GLY A 118 0.34 -9.49 54.15
CA GLY A 118 1.44 -10.31 53.65
C GLY A 118 1.00 -11.53 52.83
N MET A 119 -0.21 -12.08 53.09
CA MET A 119 -0.72 -13.22 52.34
C MET A 119 -1.20 -12.80 50.94
N ALA A 120 -1.95 -11.70 50.88
CA ALA A 120 -2.37 -11.11 49.59
C ALA A 120 -1.16 -10.64 48.75
N GLN A 121 -0.14 -10.03 49.39
CA GLN A 121 1.10 -9.64 48.74
C GLN A 121 1.82 -10.84 48.09
N ALA A 122 1.98 -11.95 48.80
CA ALA A 122 2.66 -13.14 48.28
C ALA A 122 1.91 -13.74 47.07
N GLN A 123 0.57 -13.76 47.12
CA GLN A 123 -0.26 -14.24 46.00
C GLN A 123 -0.16 -13.33 44.79
N LEU A 124 -0.28 -12.01 44.99
CA LEU A 124 -0.21 -11.02 43.92
C LEU A 124 1.18 -10.93 43.30
N LEU A 125 2.26 -11.12 44.06
CA LEU A 125 3.62 -11.21 43.54
C LEU A 125 3.80 -12.42 42.61
N ALA A 126 3.25 -13.57 42.98
CA ALA A 126 3.27 -14.74 42.11
C ALA A 126 2.45 -14.53 40.82
N GLU A 127 1.32 -13.83 40.92
CA GLU A 127 0.53 -13.46 39.75
C GLU A 127 1.25 -12.45 38.86
N PHE A 128 1.88 -11.42 39.44
CA PHE A 128 2.71 -10.45 38.75
C PHE A 128 3.87 -11.09 37.97
N GLU A 129 4.55 -12.06 38.62
CA GLU A 129 5.60 -12.84 37.95
C GLU A 129 5.03 -13.71 36.82
N ALA A 130 3.92 -14.40 37.04
CA ALA A 130 3.25 -15.21 36.01
C ALA A 130 2.79 -14.38 34.84
N GLN A 131 2.37 -13.12 35.05
CA GLN A 131 2.06 -12.15 34.02
C GLN A 131 3.30 -11.51 33.39
N GLY A 132 4.52 -11.90 33.83
CA GLY A 132 5.79 -11.36 33.32
C GLY A 132 5.96 -9.87 33.62
N GLY A 133 5.54 -9.44 34.80
CA GLY A 133 5.66 -8.05 35.26
C GLY A 133 7.11 -7.56 35.24
N TYR A 134 8.06 -8.38 35.74
CA TYR A 134 9.48 -8.05 35.73
C TYR A 134 10.07 -7.86 34.31
N THR A 135 9.45 -8.42 33.27
CA THR A 135 9.90 -8.28 31.88
C THR A 135 9.09 -7.24 31.10
N ALA A 136 8.07 -6.63 31.70
CA ALA A 136 7.15 -5.70 31.03
C ALA A 136 7.88 -4.50 30.44
N ARG A 137 8.81 -3.89 31.20
CA ARG A 137 9.62 -2.76 30.72
C ARG A 137 10.51 -3.15 29.54
N ALA A 138 11.12 -4.32 29.56
CA ALA A 138 11.93 -4.81 28.44
C ALA A 138 11.09 -5.10 27.20
N ARG A 139 9.88 -5.67 27.36
CA ARG A 139 8.91 -5.86 26.25
C ARG A 139 8.49 -4.51 25.66
N ALA A 140 8.12 -3.54 26.50
CA ALA A 140 7.74 -2.21 26.06
C ALA A 140 8.88 -1.50 25.32
N ALA A 141 10.10 -1.58 25.85
CA ALA A 141 11.29 -1.03 25.20
C ALA A 141 11.56 -1.66 23.83
N SER A 142 11.40 -2.99 23.70
CA SER A 142 11.55 -3.69 22.41
C SER A 142 10.46 -3.31 21.40
N LEU A 143 9.21 -3.06 21.84
CA LEU A 143 8.16 -2.55 20.98
C LEU A 143 8.46 -1.12 20.48
N LEU A 144 8.94 -0.26 21.39
CA LEU A 144 9.31 1.13 21.05
C LEU A 144 10.51 1.17 20.10
N ASP A 145 11.55 0.37 20.34
CA ASP A 145 12.73 0.27 19.46
C ASP A 145 12.33 -0.19 18.06
N GLY A 146 11.51 -1.24 17.97
CA GLY A 146 10.99 -1.74 16.69
C GLY A 146 10.14 -0.71 15.92
N LEU A 147 9.49 0.22 16.62
CA LEU A 147 8.72 1.31 16.03
C LEU A 147 9.54 2.60 15.85
N GLY A 148 10.87 2.52 16.02
CA GLY A 148 11.81 3.58 15.68
C GLY A 148 11.98 4.67 16.75
N PHE A 149 11.71 4.35 18.02
CA PHE A 149 12.06 5.24 19.12
C PHE A 149 13.53 5.10 19.49
N ASP A 150 14.16 6.23 19.82
CA ASP A 150 15.51 6.22 20.38
C ASP A 150 15.48 5.60 21.79
N PRO A 151 16.28 4.55 22.08
CA PRO A 151 16.35 3.97 23.40
C PRO A 151 16.69 4.96 24.51
N ALA A 152 17.44 6.02 24.20
CA ALA A 152 17.76 7.10 25.16
C ALA A 152 16.57 8.03 25.46
N ALA A 153 15.52 8.00 24.64
CA ALA A 153 14.38 8.90 24.76
C ALA A 153 13.12 8.26 25.35
N ILE A 154 13.13 6.97 25.64
CA ILE A 154 11.93 6.24 26.09
C ILE A 154 11.39 6.68 27.47
N ASP A 155 12.23 7.31 28.28
CA ASP A 155 11.86 7.85 29.60
C ASP A 155 11.39 9.31 29.53
N ARG A 156 11.35 9.92 28.35
CA ARG A 156 10.85 11.29 28.16
C ARG A 156 9.32 11.32 28.14
N PRO A 157 8.72 12.46 28.55
CA PRO A 157 7.27 12.67 28.45
C PRO A 157 6.74 12.49 27.04
N ILE A 158 5.61 11.76 26.89
CA ILE A 158 5.02 11.50 25.57
C ILE A 158 4.61 12.80 24.86
N ALA A 159 4.25 13.84 25.61
CA ALA A 159 3.86 15.13 25.05
C ALA A 159 4.99 15.84 24.28
N GLU A 160 6.26 15.51 24.54
CA GLU A 160 7.43 16.11 23.87
C GLU A 160 7.69 15.52 22.48
N PHE A 161 7.04 14.42 22.14
CA PHE A 161 7.23 13.76 20.85
C PHE A 161 6.34 14.35 19.76
N SER A 162 6.79 14.22 18.51
CA SER A 162 5.99 14.59 17.33
C SER A 162 4.69 13.80 17.25
N GLY A 163 3.69 14.31 16.52
CA GLY A 163 2.41 13.62 16.32
C GLY A 163 2.58 12.19 15.80
N GLY A 164 3.47 11.99 14.84
CA GLY A 164 3.76 10.66 14.29
C GLY A 164 4.34 9.69 15.34
N LEU A 165 5.29 10.14 16.16
CA LEU A 165 5.85 9.32 17.25
C LEU A 165 4.80 9.03 18.33
N ARG A 166 3.92 9.97 18.64
CA ARG A 166 2.81 9.73 19.58
C ARG A 166 1.83 8.67 19.06
N MET A 167 1.53 8.67 17.74
CA MET A 167 0.72 7.60 17.14
C MET A 167 1.43 6.24 17.18
N ARG A 168 2.75 6.20 16.97
CA ARG A 168 3.54 4.96 17.13
C ARG A 168 3.54 4.47 18.59
N ALA A 169 3.55 5.36 19.57
CA ALA A 169 3.40 4.98 20.98
C ALA A 169 2.02 4.37 21.26
N ASN A 170 0.94 4.88 20.65
CA ASN A 170 -0.38 4.26 20.73
C ASN A 170 -0.41 2.86 20.08
N LEU A 171 0.28 2.69 18.95
CA LEU A 171 0.44 1.37 18.34
C LEU A 171 1.21 0.43 19.28
N ALA A 172 2.36 0.87 19.83
CA ALA A 172 3.12 0.08 20.81
C ALA A 172 2.26 -0.33 22.01
N ARG A 173 1.43 0.59 22.52
CA ARG A 173 0.49 0.32 23.61
C ARG A 173 -0.53 -0.76 23.24
N ALA A 174 -1.09 -0.73 22.04
CA ALA A 174 -2.01 -1.76 21.56
C ALA A 174 -1.31 -3.13 21.41
N LEU A 175 -0.05 -3.15 20.91
CA LEU A 175 0.75 -4.36 20.78
C LEU A 175 1.24 -4.91 22.13
N MET A 176 1.35 -4.07 23.16
CA MET A 176 1.70 -4.49 24.52
C MET A 176 0.56 -5.27 25.19
N CYS A 177 -0.68 -4.99 24.80
CA CYS A 177 -1.87 -5.69 25.30
C CYS A 177 -1.82 -7.19 24.95
N ARG A 178 -2.10 -8.04 25.92
CA ARG A 178 -2.26 -9.49 25.72
C ARG A 178 -3.66 -9.77 25.21
N SER A 179 -3.86 -9.49 23.93
CA SER A 179 -5.18 -9.59 23.32
C SER A 179 -5.41 -10.94 22.65
N ASP A 180 -6.67 -11.40 22.67
CA ASP A 180 -7.15 -12.51 21.84
C ASP A 180 -7.53 -12.02 20.43
N VAL A 181 -7.95 -10.74 20.33
CA VAL A 181 -8.34 -10.07 19.09
C VAL A 181 -7.62 -8.73 19.00
N LEU A 182 -6.88 -8.52 17.92
CA LEU A 182 -6.18 -7.27 17.62
C LEU A 182 -6.82 -6.58 16.41
N LEU A 183 -7.22 -5.34 16.59
CA LEU A 183 -7.87 -4.51 15.58
C LEU A 183 -6.95 -3.36 15.19
N LEU A 184 -6.50 -3.34 13.94
CA LEU A 184 -5.60 -2.31 13.41
C LEU A 184 -6.24 -1.58 12.24
N ASP A 185 -6.37 -0.26 12.36
CA ASP A 185 -6.86 0.62 11.29
C ASP A 185 -5.70 1.47 10.77
N GLU A 186 -5.24 1.18 9.54
CA GLU A 186 -4.13 1.84 8.85
C GLU A 186 -2.84 1.98 9.71
N PRO A 187 -2.32 0.86 10.29
CA PRO A 187 -1.19 0.94 11.21
C PRO A 187 0.13 1.34 10.54
N THR A 188 0.24 1.23 9.23
CA THR A 188 1.41 1.60 8.44
C THR A 188 1.54 3.11 8.22
N ASN A 189 0.44 3.87 8.43
CA ASN A 189 0.50 5.32 8.34
C ASN A 189 1.48 5.89 9.37
N HIS A 190 2.35 6.80 8.94
CA HIS A 190 3.40 7.44 9.77
C HIS A 190 4.53 6.51 10.23
N LEU A 191 4.59 5.24 9.79
CA LEU A 191 5.75 4.38 10.01
C LEU A 191 6.79 4.62 8.89
N ASP A 192 8.07 4.48 9.21
CA ASP A 192 9.10 4.33 8.19
C ASP A 192 9.21 2.86 7.76
N LEU A 193 9.91 2.63 6.66
CA LEU A 193 10.02 1.29 6.10
C LEU A 193 10.56 0.28 7.11
N ASP A 194 11.48 0.71 7.99
CA ASP A 194 12.04 -0.11 9.06
C ASP A 194 10.96 -0.59 10.02
N ALA A 195 10.12 0.35 10.49
CA ALA A 195 9.04 0.07 11.42
C ALA A 195 7.92 -0.77 10.75
N VAL A 196 7.66 -0.57 9.45
CA VAL A 196 6.71 -1.40 8.69
C VAL A 196 7.21 -2.84 8.61
N LEU A 197 8.47 -3.07 8.23
CA LEU A 197 9.08 -4.41 8.16
C LEU A 197 9.13 -5.10 9.52
N TRP A 198 9.39 -4.34 10.59
CA TRP A 198 9.36 -4.87 11.94
C TRP A 198 7.94 -5.27 12.37
N LEU A 199 6.95 -4.40 12.10
CA LEU A 199 5.54 -4.66 12.42
C LEU A 199 5.00 -5.87 11.66
N GLU A 200 5.36 -6.02 10.39
CA GLU A 200 5.03 -7.16 9.55
C GLU A 200 5.46 -8.47 10.22
N ARG A 201 6.74 -8.58 10.63
CA ARG A 201 7.28 -9.76 11.32
C ARG A 201 6.58 -10.01 12.66
N TRP A 202 6.31 -8.95 13.40
CA TRP A 202 5.62 -9.04 14.68
C TRP A 202 4.19 -9.58 14.51
N LEU A 203 3.44 -9.06 13.52
CA LEU A 203 2.07 -9.50 13.22
C LEU A 203 2.03 -10.92 12.66
N GLN A 204 3.04 -11.34 11.88
CA GLN A 204 3.17 -12.74 11.44
C GLN A 204 3.32 -13.70 12.62
N ALA A 205 4.05 -13.29 13.65
CA ALA A 205 4.26 -14.08 14.87
C ALA A 205 3.11 -13.99 15.88
N TYR A 206 2.18 -13.02 15.73
CA TYR A 206 1.07 -12.82 16.65
C TYR A 206 0.10 -14.02 16.63
N PRO A 207 -0.15 -14.68 17.80
CA PRO A 207 -0.94 -15.92 17.85
C PRO A 207 -2.46 -15.69 17.87
N GLY A 208 -2.92 -14.47 18.18
CA GLY A 208 -4.33 -14.10 18.27
C GLY A 208 -4.99 -13.87 16.92
N THR A 209 -6.26 -13.52 16.94
CA THR A 209 -7.03 -13.15 15.77
C THR A 209 -6.73 -11.70 15.41
N LEU A 210 -6.40 -11.43 14.14
CA LEU A 210 -6.10 -10.08 13.64
C LEU A 210 -7.14 -9.64 12.63
N LEU A 211 -7.67 -8.42 12.81
CA LEU A 211 -8.37 -7.70 11.76
C LEU A 211 -7.55 -6.47 11.41
N LEU A 212 -7.17 -6.39 10.15
CA LEU A 212 -6.26 -5.38 9.62
C LEU A 212 -6.92 -4.61 8.49
N VAL A 213 -7.06 -3.31 8.64
CA VAL A 213 -7.36 -2.38 7.56
C VAL A 213 -6.03 -1.78 7.12
N SER A 214 -5.68 -1.93 5.85
CA SER A 214 -4.52 -1.26 5.26
C SER A 214 -4.75 -1.03 3.76
N HIS A 215 -4.07 -0.02 3.23
CA HIS A 215 -3.94 0.25 1.80
C HIS A 215 -2.57 -0.12 1.24
N ASP A 216 -1.69 -0.71 2.05
CA ASP A 216 -0.39 -1.24 1.64
C ASP A 216 -0.54 -2.71 1.20
N ARG A 217 -0.34 -2.99 -0.09
CA ARG A 217 -0.53 -4.31 -0.71
C ARG A 217 0.49 -5.32 -0.20
N ASP A 218 1.77 -4.95 -0.18
CA ASP A 218 2.85 -5.83 0.23
C ASP A 218 2.70 -6.22 1.70
N PHE A 219 2.30 -5.25 2.53
CA PHE A 219 2.03 -5.49 3.94
C PHE A 219 0.83 -6.41 4.16
N LEU A 220 -0.26 -6.23 3.39
CA LEU A 220 -1.41 -7.13 3.44
C LEU A 220 -1.01 -8.54 3.00
N ASP A 221 -0.32 -8.68 1.86
CA ASP A 221 0.11 -9.98 1.33
C ASP A 221 0.99 -10.76 2.31
N ALA A 222 1.86 -10.06 3.03
CA ALA A 222 2.75 -10.67 4.00
C ALA A 222 2.04 -11.16 5.28
N VAL A 223 0.93 -10.51 5.69
CA VAL A 223 0.34 -10.72 7.02
C VAL A 223 -0.96 -11.51 6.98
N ILE A 224 -1.84 -11.28 5.98
CA ILE A 224 -3.19 -11.82 6.00
C ILE A 224 -3.33 -13.15 5.23
N GLY A 225 -4.29 -13.98 5.66
CA GLY A 225 -4.67 -15.23 4.96
C GLY A 225 -6.13 -15.23 4.52
N ARG A 226 -6.86 -14.15 4.72
CA ARG A 226 -8.26 -13.98 4.34
C ARG A 226 -8.60 -12.51 4.14
N VAL A 227 -9.43 -12.21 3.14
CA VAL A 227 -9.85 -10.84 2.83
C VAL A 227 -11.37 -10.71 2.99
N LEU A 228 -11.80 -9.67 3.71
CA LEU A 228 -13.18 -9.19 3.74
C LEU A 228 -13.27 -7.92 2.87
N HIS A 229 -13.90 -8.05 1.73
CA HIS A 229 -14.09 -6.95 0.79
C HIS A 229 -15.46 -6.30 1.01
N ILE A 230 -15.46 -5.01 1.35
CA ILE A 230 -16.66 -4.18 1.53
C ILE A 230 -16.88 -3.38 0.26
N ALA A 231 -17.91 -3.75 -0.50
CA ALA A 231 -18.31 -3.06 -1.73
C ALA A 231 -19.84 -3.11 -1.88
N GLU A 232 -20.43 -2.06 -2.44
CA GLU A 232 -21.88 -1.97 -2.68
C GLU A 232 -22.71 -2.33 -1.42
N GLN A 233 -22.28 -1.86 -0.25
CA GLN A 233 -22.90 -2.11 1.07
C GLN A 233 -22.91 -3.59 1.49
N ARG A 234 -22.14 -4.44 0.82
CA ARG A 234 -22.02 -5.88 1.10
C ARG A 234 -20.61 -6.23 1.53
N VAL A 235 -20.52 -7.26 2.38
CA VAL A 235 -19.24 -7.84 2.80
C VAL A 235 -19.08 -9.18 2.11
N THR A 236 -18.05 -9.32 1.30
CA THR A 236 -17.71 -10.58 0.62
C THR A 236 -16.39 -11.10 1.16
N SER A 237 -16.35 -12.37 1.53
CA SER A 237 -15.16 -13.04 2.01
C SER A 237 -14.43 -13.77 0.88
N TYR A 238 -13.10 -13.63 0.87
CA TYR A 238 -12.17 -14.31 -0.02
C TYR A 238 -11.10 -15.01 0.80
N THR A 239 -10.73 -16.23 0.42
CA THR A 239 -9.64 -16.97 1.06
C THR A 239 -8.33 -16.66 0.34
N GLY A 240 -7.25 -16.55 1.11
CA GLY A 240 -5.93 -16.22 0.59
C GLY A 240 -5.48 -14.81 0.95
N ASN A 241 -4.31 -14.43 0.43
CA ASN A 241 -3.72 -13.12 0.61
C ASN A 241 -4.37 -12.05 -0.30
N PHE A 242 -3.85 -10.84 -0.29
CA PHE A 242 -4.43 -9.74 -1.07
C PHE A 242 -4.27 -9.93 -2.58
N SER A 243 -3.14 -10.42 -3.05
CA SER A 243 -2.89 -10.72 -4.48
C SER A 243 -3.83 -11.81 -4.99
N GLU A 244 -4.05 -12.89 -4.23
CA GLU A 244 -5.01 -13.94 -4.57
C GLU A 244 -6.45 -13.42 -4.60
N PHE A 245 -6.81 -12.51 -3.68
CA PHE A 245 -8.10 -11.82 -3.70
C PHE A 245 -8.29 -11.02 -4.99
N GLU A 246 -7.30 -10.25 -5.45
CA GLU A 246 -7.40 -9.48 -6.69
C GLU A 246 -7.68 -10.38 -7.90
N VAL A 247 -6.97 -11.51 -8.01
CA VAL A 247 -7.19 -12.51 -9.07
C VAL A 247 -8.61 -13.09 -9.00
N GLN A 248 -9.06 -13.49 -7.80
CA GLN A 248 -10.41 -14.02 -7.60
C GLN A 248 -11.49 -12.97 -7.92
N ARG A 249 -11.29 -11.71 -7.51
CA ARG A 249 -12.20 -10.59 -7.80
C ARG A 249 -12.30 -10.34 -9.30
N ALA A 250 -11.17 -10.26 -9.99
CA ALA A 250 -11.11 -10.08 -11.44
C ALA A 250 -11.81 -11.23 -12.20
N GLY A 251 -11.57 -12.47 -11.78
CA GLY A 251 -12.23 -13.66 -12.35
C GLY A 251 -13.74 -13.62 -12.16
N ARG A 252 -14.25 -13.29 -10.98
CA ARG A 252 -15.70 -13.13 -10.72
C ARG A 252 -16.31 -12.00 -11.54
N ALA A 253 -15.63 -10.86 -11.64
CA ALA A 253 -16.08 -9.73 -12.45
C ALA A 253 -16.19 -10.09 -13.93
N ALA A 254 -15.19 -10.81 -14.48
CA ALA A 254 -15.22 -11.29 -15.86
C ALA A 254 -16.35 -12.29 -16.12
N GLN A 255 -16.58 -13.23 -15.20
CA GLN A 255 -17.70 -14.17 -15.28
C GLN A 255 -19.06 -13.46 -15.25
N GLN A 256 -19.21 -12.47 -14.35
CA GLN A 256 -20.43 -11.68 -14.24
C GLN A 256 -20.68 -10.84 -15.51
N ALA A 257 -19.62 -10.22 -16.05
CA ALA A 257 -19.71 -9.45 -17.29
C ALA A 257 -20.13 -10.35 -18.47
N ALA A 258 -19.55 -11.54 -18.60
CA ALA A 258 -19.92 -12.51 -19.63
C ALA A 258 -21.39 -13.00 -19.48
N ALA A 259 -21.83 -13.25 -18.23
CA ALA A 259 -23.23 -13.62 -17.96
C ALA A 259 -24.20 -12.48 -18.28
N ASN A 260 -23.86 -11.24 -17.90
CA ASN A 260 -24.66 -10.05 -18.22
C ASN A 260 -24.76 -9.81 -19.73
N GLU A 261 -23.66 -9.98 -20.46
CA GLU A 261 -23.63 -9.84 -21.92
C GLU A 261 -24.51 -10.90 -22.61
N LYS A 262 -24.46 -12.15 -22.12
CA LYS A 262 -25.34 -13.22 -22.59
C LYS A 262 -26.81 -12.86 -22.36
N LEU A 263 -27.17 -12.44 -21.15
CA LEU A 263 -28.55 -12.01 -20.82
C LEU A 263 -29.00 -10.82 -21.69
N ARG A 264 -28.11 -9.88 -21.96
CA ARG A 264 -28.37 -8.70 -22.81
C ARG A 264 -28.70 -9.14 -24.24
N ARG A 265 -27.88 -10.01 -24.82
CA ARG A 265 -28.12 -10.56 -26.17
C ARG A 265 -29.43 -11.34 -26.24
N GLU A 266 -29.76 -12.15 -25.23
CA GLU A 266 -31.03 -12.87 -25.15
C GLU A 266 -32.22 -11.89 -25.05
N ALA A 267 -32.11 -10.85 -24.22
CA ALA A 267 -33.13 -9.82 -24.09
C ALA A 267 -33.35 -9.03 -25.40
N GLU A 268 -32.27 -8.65 -26.09
CA GLU A 268 -32.33 -7.98 -27.40
C GLU A 268 -32.98 -8.87 -28.47
N HIS A 269 -32.63 -10.17 -28.51
CA HIS A 269 -33.25 -11.11 -29.41
C HIS A 269 -34.75 -11.23 -29.16
N VAL A 270 -35.19 -11.31 -27.92
CA VAL A 270 -36.61 -11.40 -27.55
C VAL A 270 -37.33 -10.07 -27.88
N ARG A 271 -36.71 -8.90 -27.62
CA ARG A 271 -37.29 -7.60 -28.00
C ARG A 271 -37.49 -7.49 -29.51
N SER A 272 -36.49 -7.85 -30.31
CA SER A 272 -36.59 -7.83 -31.77
C SER A 272 -37.68 -8.79 -32.29
N PHE A 273 -37.86 -9.92 -31.66
CA PHE A 273 -38.96 -10.83 -31.98
C PHE A 273 -40.34 -10.21 -31.65
N ILE A 274 -40.49 -9.58 -30.48
CA ILE A 274 -41.71 -8.92 -30.06
C ILE A 274 -42.07 -7.80 -31.03
N GLU A 275 -41.13 -6.94 -31.41
CA GLU A 275 -41.34 -5.86 -32.36
C GLU A 275 -41.78 -6.36 -33.74
N ARG A 276 -41.13 -7.40 -34.26
CA ARG A 276 -41.43 -8.01 -35.58
C ARG A 276 -42.81 -8.66 -35.63
N PHE A 277 -43.32 -9.21 -34.53
CA PHE A 277 -44.54 -9.99 -34.49
C PHE A 277 -45.69 -9.36 -33.70
N ARG A 278 -45.52 -8.17 -33.12
CA ARG A 278 -46.52 -7.43 -32.35
C ARG A 278 -47.80 -7.15 -33.16
N ALA A 279 -47.66 -6.92 -34.47
CA ALA A 279 -48.79 -6.60 -35.37
C ALA A 279 -49.50 -7.83 -35.98
N LYS A 280 -49.02 -9.09 -35.77
CA LYS A 280 -49.59 -10.27 -36.37
C LYS A 280 -50.49 -11.04 -35.38
N ALA A 281 -51.79 -11.02 -35.59
CA ALA A 281 -52.80 -11.63 -34.71
C ALA A 281 -52.54 -13.13 -34.38
N THR A 282 -52.01 -13.89 -35.34
CA THR A 282 -51.69 -15.32 -35.18
C THR A 282 -50.54 -15.63 -34.23
N LYS A 283 -49.65 -14.65 -33.93
CA LYS A 283 -48.50 -14.78 -33.02
C LYS A 283 -48.59 -13.93 -31.75
N ALA A 284 -49.71 -13.23 -31.55
CA ALA A 284 -49.93 -12.35 -30.41
C ALA A 284 -49.76 -13.08 -29.05
N ARG A 285 -50.25 -14.33 -28.96
CA ARG A 285 -50.12 -15.16 -27.75
C ARG A 285 -48.69 -15.54 -27.42
N GLN A 286 -47.85 -15.79 -28.45
CA GLN A 286 -46.41 -16.06 -28.29
C GLN A 286 -45.64 -14.78 -27.91
N ALA A 287 -46.00 -13.64 -28.47
CA ALA A 287 -45.43 -12.34 -28.11
C ALA A 287 -45.73 -11.99 -26.65
N GLN A 288 -46.98 -12.18 -26.18
CA GLN A 288 -47.34 -11.98 -24.78
C GLN A 288 -46.59 -12.91 -23.81
N SER A 289 -46.39 -14.18 -24.16
CA SER A 289 -45.60 -15.10 -23.35
C SER A 289 -44.14 -14.63 -23.22
N ARG A 290 -43.54 -14.10 -24.29
CA ARG A 290 -42.18 -13.59 -24.29
C ARG A 290 -42.05 -12.24 -23.60
N ILE A 291 -43.07 -11.38 -23.59
CA ILE A 291 -43.13 -10.16 -22.77
C ILE A 291 -43.08 -10.55 -21.28
N LYS A 292 -43.93 -11.50 -20.84
CA LYS A 292 -43.92 -12.01 -19.46
C LYS A 292 -42.59 -12.67 -19.07
N TRP A 293 -41.88 -13.28 -20.02
CA TRP A 293 -40.56 -13.84 -19.78
C TRP A 293 -39.51 -12.70 -19.62
N LEU A 294 -39.59 -11.64 -20.44
CA LEU A 294 -38.72 -10.48 -20.38
C LEU A 294 -38.89 -9.69 -19.06
N GLU A 295 -40.14 -9.63 -18.53
CA GLU A 295 -40.44 -9.04 -17.21
C GLU A 295 -39.91 -9.88 -16.04
N ARG A 296 -39.67 -11.19 -16.24
CA ARG A 296 -39.11 -12.10 -15.23
C ARG A 296 -37.60 -12.24 -15.31
N LEU A 297 -36.93 -11.66 -16.33
CA LEU A 297 -35.47 -11.63 -16.35
C LEU A 297 -34.95 -10.91 -15.12
N PRO A 298 -33.97 -11.50 -14.43
CA PRO A 298 -33.30 -10.78 -13.33
C PRO A 298 -32.82 -9.45 -13.87
N ALA A 299 -33.00 -8.40 -13.08
CA ALA A 299 -32.41 -7.10 -13.41
C ALA A 299 -30.93 -7.33 -13.73
N ILE A 300 -30.51 -6.91 -14.92
CA ILE A 300 -29.10 -6.93 -15.29
C ILE A 300 -28.42 -6.11 -14.21
N VAL A 301 -27.72 -6.79 -13.31
CA VAL A 301 -26.91 -6.13 -12.30
C VAL A 301 -25.78 -5.46 -13.07
N THR A 302 -26.01 -4.24 -13.50
CA THR A 302 -24.95 -3.37 -13.93
C THR A 302 -24.14 -3.14 -12.66
N GLN A 303 -23.07 -3.93 -12.47
CA GLN A 303 -22.01 -3.44 -11.62
C GLN A 303 -21.72 -2.03 -12.16
N ARG A 304 -22.04 -1.01 -11.36
CA ARG A 304 -21.46 0.30 -11.60
C ARG A 304 -19.97 -0.01 -11.68
N ASN A 305 -19.40 0.10 -12.88
CA ASN A 305 -17.96 0.06 -13.02
C ASN A 305 -17.46 0.98 -11.92
N GLU A 306 -16.79 0.40 -10.92
CA GLU A 306 -16.08 1.17 -9.92
C GLU A 306 -15.29 2.14 -10.78
N THR A 307 -15.61 3.42 -10.71
CA THR A 307 -15.05 4.43 -11.59
C THR A 307 -13.55 4.43 -11.32
N ARG A 308 -12.78 3.74 -12.17
CA ARG A 308 -11.33 3.87 -12.14
C ARG A 308 -11.03 5.34 -12.30
N TYR A 309 -10.22 5.89 -11.43
CA TYR A 309 -9.74 7.25 -11.60
C TYR A 309 -8.86 7.28 -12.84
N GLU A 310 -9.34 7.91 -13.93
CA GLU A 310 -8.61 8.00 -15.21
C GLU A 310 -8.07 9.40 -15.36
N TRP A 311 -6.83 9.61 -14.96
CA TRP A 311 -6.13 10.87 -15.13
C TRP A 311 -4.64 10.62 -15.40
N GLN A 312 -4.01 11.58 -16.07
CA GLN A 312 -2.60 11.54 -16.45
C GLN A 312 -2.00 12.92 -16.27
N PHE A 313 -0.69 12.98 -16.05
CA PHE A 313 0.02 14.25 -16.14
C PHE A 313 0.10 14.70 -17.60
N ALA A 314 -0.21 15.96 -17.85
CA ALA A 314 -0.04 16.52 -19.18
C ALA A 314 1.47 16.61 -19.50
N VAL A 315 1.81 16.47 -20.77
CA VAL A 315 3.19 16.64 -21.24
C VAL A 315 3.68 18.05 -20.86
N PRO A 316 4.83 18.19 -20.18
CA PRO A 316 5.41 19.48 -19.84
C PRO A 316 5.71 20.32 -21.09
N ARG A 317 5.60 21.63 -20.98
CA ARG A 317 5.87 22.54 -22.10
C ARG A 317 7.33 22.57 -22.52
N LYS A 318 8.23 22.47 -21.52
CA LYS A 318 9.68 22.47 -21.69
C LYS A 318 10.33 21.48 -20.74
N LEU A 319 11.44 20.91 -21.16
CA LEU A 319 12.25 19.97 -20.39
C LEU A 319 13.73 20.40 -20.44
N PRO A 320 14.11 21.47 -19.71
CA PRO A 320 15.50 21.90 -19.63
C PRO A 320 16.37 20.86 -18.92
N ALA A 321 17.65 20.78 -19.28
CA ALA A 321 18.62 19.88 -18.68
C ALA A 321 19.89 20.63 -18.25
N PRO A 322 20.29 20.52 -16.97
CA PRO A 322 19.57 19.89 -15.85
C PRO A 322 18.36 20.73 -15.39
N LEU A 323 17.40 20.12 -14.70
CA LEU A 323 16.27 20.80 -14.05
C LEU A 323 16.71 21.49 -12.76
N ILE A 324 17.47 20.75 -11.93
CA ILE A 324 18.06 21.25 -10.68
C ILE A 324 19.49 20.73 -10.57
N ASP A 325 20.38 21.58 -10.08
CA ASP A 325 21.75 21.22 -9.73
C ASP A 325 22.09 21.73 -8.32
N LEU A 326 22.55 20.82 -7.45
CA LEU A 326 22.99 21.09 -6.08
C LEU A 326 24.48 20.77 -5.95
N ASP A 327 25.32 21.75 -5.55
CA ASP A 327 26.74 21.51 -5.23
C ASP A 327 27.05 21.90 -3.78
N ARG A 328 27.51 20.90 -3.01
CA ARG A 328 27.92 21.01 -1.61
C ARG A 328 26.90 21.71 -0.71
N LEU A 329 25.64 21.49 -0.99
CA LEU A 329 24.54 22.17 -0.34
C LEU A 329 24.43 21.73 1.13
N GLN A 330 24.19 22.71 2.01
CA GLN A 330 23.87 22.51 3.42
C GLN A 330 22.50 23.09 3.71
N ALA A 331 21.64 22.32 4.38
CA ALA A 331 20.29 22.75 4.71
C ALA A 331 19.88 22.34 6.13
N GLY A 332 19.03 23.15 6.74
CA GLY A 332 18.52 22.91 8.09
C GLY A 332 17.62 24.04 8.57
N TYR A 333 17.26 24.03 9.84
CA TYR A 333 16.36 25.00 10.44
C TYR A 333 17.10 25.78 11.55
N ALA A 334 17.03 27.09 11.50
CA ALA A 334 17.76 27.97 12.38
C ALA A 334 19.24 27.56 12.46
N ASP A 335 19.79 27.30 13.64
CA ASP A 335 21.19 26.94 13.84
C ASP A 335 21.47 25.42 13.67
N ARG A 336 20.43 24.61 13.46
CA ARG A 336 20.58 23.14 13.33
C ARG A 336 20.74 22.74 11.88
N ARG A 337 21.95 22.32 11.49
CA ARG A 337 22.21 21.72 10.17
C ARG A 337 21.76 20.27 10.16
N ILE A 338 20.89 19.95 9.20
CA ILE A 338 20.34 18.60 9.01
C ILE A 338 21.04 17.91 7.85
N LEU A 339 21.22 18.62 6.73
CA LEU A 339 21.90 18.13 5.54
C LEU A 339 23.25 18.81 5.37
N ARG A 340 24.27 18.04 4.96
CA ARG A 340 25.65 18.48 4.80
C ARG A 340 26.24 17.93 3.52
N ASP A 341 26.96 18.78 2.76
CA ASP A 341 27.68 18.41 1.53
C ASP A 341 26.83 17.61 0.53
N VAL A 342 25.57 18.04 0.32
CA VAL A 342 24.66 17.37 -0.62
C VAL A 342 25.03 17.79 -2.03
N ARG A 343 25.22 16.79 -2.91
CA ARG A 343 25.42 16.95 -4.34
C ARG A 343 24.39 16.13 -5.08
N LEU A 344 23.62 16.76 -5.95
CA LEU A 344 22.56 16.11 -6.70
C LEU A 344 22.27 16.90 -7.97
N SER A 345 22.27 16.24 -9.11
CA SER A 345 21.83 16.82 -10.38
C SER A 345 20.62 16.05 -10.89
N ILE A 346 19.53 16.74 -11.16
CA ILE A 346 18.28 16.15 -11.63
C ILE A 346 18.06 16.55 -13.09
N SER A 347 18.02 15.57 -13.95
CA SER A 347 17.74 15.74 -15.40
C SER A 347 16.32 15.29 -15.75
N PRO A 348 15.75 15.74 -16.89
CA PRO A 348 14.47 15.23 -17.36
C PRO A 348 14.46 13.70 -17.48
N GLY A 349 13.35 13.09 -17.08
CA GLY A 349 13.21 11.63 -17.06
C GLY A 349 13.83 10.92 -15.87
N ALA A 350 14.56 11.62 -14.97
CA ALA A 350 15.10 11.01 -13.77
C ALA A 350 13.98 10.45 -12.86
N ARG A 351 14.22 9.29 -12.27
CA ARG A 351 13.30 8.55 -11.39
C ARG A 351 14.03 8.21 -10.10
N LEU A 352 14.05 9.15 -9.15
CA LEU A 352 14.84 9.06 -7.93
C LEU A 352 13.98 8.69 -6.72
N GLY A 353 14.28 7.57 -6.06
CA GLY A 353 13.71 7.18 -4.77
C GLY A 353 14.62 7.62 -3.63
N ILE A 354 14.10 8.37 -2.65
CA ILE A 354 14.86 8.83 -1.49
C ILE A 354 14.59 7.91 -0.31
N LEU A 355 15.60 7.16 0.10
CA LEU A 355 15.57 6.23 1.22
C LEU A 355 16.18 6.87 2.48
N GLY A 356 15.87 6.33 3.65
CA GLY A 356 16.45 6.75 4.92
C GLY A 356 15.42 6.72 6.06
N ARG A 357 15.92 6.65 7.29
CA ARG A 357 15.10 6.64 8.51
C ARG A 357 14.31 7.94 8.69
N ASN A 358 13.23 7.89 9.47
CA ASN A 358 12.51 9.10 9.82
C ASN A 358 13.42 10.04 10.65
N GLY A 359 13.36 11.33 10.33
CA GLY A 359 14.26 12.33 10.91
C GLY A 359 15.65 12.43 10.28
N ALA A 360 16.00 11.59 9.31
CA ALA A 360 17.29 11.65 8.61
C ALA A 360 17.48 12.91 7.75
N GLY A 361 16.39 13.61 7.41
CA GLY A 361 16.42 14.83 6.60
C GLY A 361 15.76 14.71 5.22
N LYS A 362 14.99 13.65 4.94
CA LYS A 362 14.27 13.45 3.66
C LYS A 362 13.38 14.66 3.32
N SER A 363 12.46 15.02 4.22
CA SER A 363 11.57 16.18 4.00
C SER A 363 12.32 17.52 3.95
N THR A 364 13.49 17.64 4.63
CA THR A 364 14.36 18.81 4.52
C THR A 364 14.93 18.91 3.11
N LEU A 365 15.37 17.79 2.52
CA LEU A 365 15.82 17.73 1.13
C LEU A 365 14.69 18.10 0.17
N MET A 366 13.50 17.52 0.34
CA MET A 366 12.34 17.79 -0.52
C MET A 366 11.94 19.26 -0.49
N LYS A 367 11.88 19.90 0.69
CA LYS A 367 11.60 21.34 0.83
C LYS A 367 12.68 22.22 0.22
N THR A 368 13.95 21.79 0.30
CA THR A 368 15.05 22.49 -0.34
C THR A 368 14.98 22.42 -1.86
N LEU A 369 14.58 21.25 -2.42
CA LEU A 369 14.34 21.08 -3.85
C LEU A 369 13.11 21.86 -4.33
N ALA A 370 12.07 21.98 -3.49
CA ALA A 370 10.84 22.72 -3.78
C ALA A 370 10.95 24.25 -3.65
N ASP A 371 12.12 24.79 -3.27
CA ASP A 371 12.37 26.21 -2.94
C ASP A 371 11.63 26.75 -1.70
N GLU A 372 11.11 25.85 -0.85
CA GLU A 372 10.46 26.22 0.42
C GLU A 372 11.46 26.42 1.56
N LEU A 373 12.66 25.88 1.42
CA LEU A 373 13.75 26.02 2.40
C LEU A 373 15.00 26.56 1.73
N THR A 374 15.46 27.73 2.20
CA THR A 374 16.69 28.35 1.72
C THR A 374 17.90 27.57 2.25
N PRO A 375 18.87 27.20 1.40
CA PRO A 375 20.11 26.59 1.83
C PRO A 375 20.87 27.50 2.80
N GLN A 376 21.54 26.89 3.80
CA GLN A 376 22.42 27.60 4.71
C GLN A 376 23.82 27.86 4.12
N ASP A 377 24.24 26.96 3.17
CA ASP A 377 25.53 27.06 2.48
C ASP A 377 25.50 26.20 1.20
N GLY A 378 26.46 26.38 0.30
CA GLY A 378 26.50 25.70 -1.00
C GLY A 378 25.67 26.39 -2.07
N THR A 379 25.56 25.78 -3.24
CA THR A 379 24.83 26.35 -4.37
C THR A 379 23.66 25.48 -4.77
N ARG A 380 22.56 26.13 -5.13
CA ARG A 380 21.37 25.52 -5.71
C ARG A 380 20.99 26.30 -6.97
N THR A 381 20.99 25.63 -8.11
CA THR A 381 20.67 26.22 -9.40
C THR A 381 19.41 25.57 -9.96
N PHE A 382 18.46 26.41 -10.34
CA PHE A 382 17.23 26.00 -11.02
C PHE A 382 17.29 26.36 -12.50
N ALA A 383 16.75 25.51 -13.36
CA ALA A 383 16.56 25.84 -14.76
C ALA A 383 15.54 26.99 -14.91
N PRO A 384 15.70 27.89 -15.92
CA PRO A 384 14.82 29.05 -16.11
C PRO A 384 13.33 28.70 -16.30
N ASP A 385 13.05 27.55 -16.89
CA ASP A 385 11.68 27.09 -17.19
C ASP A 385 11.28 25.91 -16.27
N LEU A 386 11.80 25.88 -15.04
CA LEU A 386 11.43 24.87 -14.06
C LEU A 386 10.02 25.13 -13.51
N GLU A 387 9.14 24.16 -13.69
CA GLU A 387 7.79 24.11 -13.11
C GLU A 387 7.73 22.94 -12.13
N THR A 388 7.91 23.23 -10.86
CA THR A 388 7.94 22.21 -9.80
C THR A 388 6.53 21.90 -9.32
N GLY A 389 6.16 20.65 -9.34
CA GLY A 389 4.98 20.13 -8.65
C GLY A 389 5.40 19.49 -7.32
N PHE A 390 5.11 20.13 -6.20
CA PHE A 390 5.39 19.58 -4.88
C PHE A 390 4.13 19.02 -4.24
N PHE A 391 4.20 17.82 -3.72
CA PHE A 391 3.14 17.17 -2.95
C PHE A 391 3.71 16.68 -1.63
N ALA A 392 3.23 17.26 -0.55
CA ALA A 392 3.55 16.85 0.80
C ALA A 392 2.30 16.96 1.69
N GLN A 393 2.31 16.32 2.84
CA GLN A 393 1.19 16.35 3.78
C GLN A 393 0.81 17.79 4.18
N LEU A 394 1.80 18.68 4.33
CA LEU A 394 1.56 20.10 4.61
C LEU A 394 0.75 20.82 3.53
N GLU A 395 0.90 20.46 2.27
CA GLU A 395 0.13 21.04 1.16
C GLU A 395 -1.37 20.69 1.26
N VAL A 396 -1.68 19.49 1.74
CA VAL A 396 -3.06 19.05 2.02
C VAL A 396 -3.67 19.83 3.17
N ASP A 397 -2.87 20.14 4.19
CA ASP A 397 -3.29 20.88 5.38
C ASP A 397 -3.43 22.39 5.12
N GLN A 398 -2.77 22.91 4.07
CA GLN A 398 -2.83 24.32 3.65
C GLN A 398 -4.05 24.66 2.78
N LEU A 399 -4.89 23.70 2.42
CA LEU A 399 -6.12 23.98 1.70
C LEU A 399 -7.05 24.85 2.54
N ASP A 400 -7.63 25.88 1.93
CA ASP A 400 -8.61 26.75 2.60
C ASP A 400 -9.89 25.95 2.87
N THR A 401 -10.07 25.52 4.13
CA THR A 401 -11.20 24.69 4.56
C THR A 401 -12.55 25.39 4.40
N SER A 402 -12.59 26.72 4.33
CA SER A 402 -13.79 27.51 4.08
C SER A 402 -14.14 27.61 2.60
N GLY A 403 -13.18 27.37 1.73
CA GLY A 403 -13.33 27.37 0.27
C GLY A 403 -13.99 26.10 -0.26
N THR A 404 -14.16 26.03 -1.58
CA THR A 404 -14.68 24.86 -2.30
C THR A 404 -13.62 24.28 -3.23
N ALA A 405 -13.75 22.99 -3.63
CA ALA A 405 -12.78 22.35 -4.50
C ALA A 405 -12.57 23.08 -5.83
N ILE A 406 -13.64 23.61 -6.40
CA ILE A 406 -13.58 24.34 -7.68
C ILE A 406 -12.86 25.70 -7.54
N LEU A 407 -13.00 26.38 -6.40
CA LEU A 407 -12.29 27.62 -6.11
C LEU A 407 -10.81 27.37 -5.86
N GLU A 408 -10.46 26.36 -5.05
CA GLU A 408 -9.07 26.00 -4.78
C GLU A 408 -8.34 25.55 -6.04
N LEU A 409 -8.97 24.78 -6.93
CA LEU A 409 -8.42 24.43 -8.22
C LEU A 409 -8.13 25.69 -9.06
N GLY A 410 -9.05 26.66 -9.07
CA GLY A 410 -8.86 27.93 -9.80
C GLY A 410 -7.73 28.79 -9.22
N ARG A 411 -7.55 28.79 -7.88
CA ARG A 411 -6.52 29.60 -7.18
C ARG A 411 -5.13 28.98 -7.26
N ARG A 412 -5.03 27.65 -7.11
CA ARG A 412 -3.76 26.92 -6.93
C ARG A 412 -3.36 26.08 -8.14
N GLY A 413 -4.26 25.81 -9.10
CA GLY A 413 -4.01 24.97 -10.28
C GLY A 413 -3.13 25.60 -11.36
N GLY A 414 -2.54 26.77 -11.09
CA GLY A 414 -1.68 27.49 -12.03
C GLY A 414 -2.47 28.34 -13.04
N ASN A 415 -1.72 29.04 -13.93
CA ASN A 415 -2.29 29.99 -14.88
C ASN A 415 -3.32 29.38 -15.84
N GLU A 416 -3.16 28.10 -16.21
CA GLU A 416 -4.13 27.44 -17.09
C GLU A 416 -5.45 27.17 -16.36
N ALA A 417 -5.41 26.54 -15.19
CA ALA A 417 -6.61 26.22 -14.44
C ALA A 417 -7.38 27.47 -13.97
N ALA A 418 -6.66 28.57 -13.73
CA ALA A 418 -7.28 29.86 -13.42
C ALA A 418 -8.21 30.33 -14.56
N ASN A 419 -7.83 30.08 -15.81
CA ASN A 419 -8.56 30.47 -17.02
C ASN A 419 -9.58 29.43 -17.51
N TRP A 420 -9.66 28.25 -16.87
CA TRP A 420 -10.63 27.23 -17.26
C TRP A 420 -12.05 27.69 -16.98
N SER A 421 -12.96 27.34 -17.88
CA SER A 421 -14.39 27.47 -17.63
C SER A 421 -14.81 26.60 -16.43
N GLU A 422 -15.96 26.91 -15.83
CA GLU A 422 -16.50 26.10 -14.74
C GLU A 422 -16.67 24.63 -15.16
N GLN A 423 -17.15 24.39 -16.38
CA GLN A 423 -17.31 23.03 -16.91
C GLN A 423 -15.95 22.29 -17.00
N GLN A 424 -14.90 22.94 -17.50
CA GLN A 424 -13.56 22.34 -17.57
C GLN A 424 -13.01 21.99 -16.17
N LYS A 425 -13.25 22.86 -15.16
CA LYS A 425 -12.89 22.58 -13.78
C LYS A 425 -13.67 21.39 -13.22
N ARG A 426 -14.97 21.31 -13.50
CA ARG A 426 -15.82 20.17 -13.11
C ARG A 426 -15.35 18.86 -13.75
N ASP A 427 -15.08 18.87 -15.05
CA ASP A 427 -14.62 17.70 -15.79
C ASP A 427 -13.26 17.21 -15.26
N HIS A 428 -12.36 18.15 -14.95
CA HIS A 428 -11.07 17.83 -14.34
C HIS A 428 -11.25 17.22 -12.96
N LEU A 429 -12.03 17.83 -12.06
CA LEU A 429 -12.31 17.33 -10.72
C LEU A 429 -13.05 15.98 -10.76
N GLY A 430 -13.91 15.79 -11.76
CA GLY A 430 -14.64 14.53 -11.97
C GLY A 430 -13.72 13.32 -12.16
N ARG A 431 -12.55 13.49 -12.82
CA ARG A 431 -11.53 12.44 -12.99
C ARG A 431 -10.91 12.00 -11.67
N PHE A 432 -10.95 12.86 -10.65
CA PHE A 432 -10.48 12.57 -9.29
C PHE A 432 -11.62 12.17 -8.33
N GLY A 433 -12.82 11.87 -8.89
CA GLY A 433 -13.97 11.38 -8.14
C GLY A 433 -14.84 12.45 -7.48
N PHE A 434 -14.69 13.72 -7.87
CA PHE A 434 -15.57 14.81 -7.44
C PHE A 434 -16.67 15.04 -8.48
N SER A 435 -17.83 14.40 -8.30
CA SER A 435 -18.98 14.47 -9.22
C SER A 435 -20.18 15.16 -8.57
N GLY A 436 -21.17 15.58 -9.37
CA GLY A 436 -22.40 16.24 -8.91
C GLY A 436 -22.13 17.57 -8.23
N ASP A 437 -22.65 17.74 -7.01
CA ASP A 437 -22.52 18.98 -6.22
C ASP A 437 -21.24 19.00 -5.35
N ARG A 438 -20.53 17.89 -5.22
CA ARG A 438 -19.34 17.75 -4.36
C ARG A 438 -18.25 18.81 -4.62
N PRO A 439 -17.93 19.23 -5.88
CA PRO A 439 -16.97 20.29 -6.15
C PRO A 439 -17.31 21.67 -5.54
N PHE A 440 -18.59 21.89 -5.19
CA PHE A 440 -19.09 23.14 -4.64
C PHE A 440 -19.29 23.13 -3.13
N GLU A 441 -19.11 21.97 -2.50
CA GLU A 441 -19.21 21.87 -1.05
C GLU A 441 -17.97 22.45 -0.35
N PRO A 442 -18.11 23.02 0.86
CA PRO A 442 -16.99 23.50 1.65
C PRO A 442 -16.02 22.39 2.01
N LEU A 443 -14.71 22.65 1.88
CA LEU A 443 -13.64 21.66 2.14
C LEU A 443 -13.58 21.20 3.60
N MET A 444 -14.18 21.92 4.52
CA MET A 444 -14.33 21.48 5.91
C MET A 444 -15.10 20.16 6.05
N HIS A 445 -15.97 19.83 5.08
CA HIS A 445 -16.73 18.58 5.04
C HIS A 445 -16.00 17.44 4.29
N PHE A 446 -14.79 17.72 3.77
CA PHE A 446 -13.99 16.72 3.05
C PHE A 446 -13.19 15.88 4.04
N SER A 447 -13.19 14.57 3.83
CA SER A 447 -12.28 13.65 4.52
C SER A 447 -10.81 13.94 4.15
N GLY A 448 -9.86 13.42 4.96
CA GLY A 448 -8.43 13.53 4.65
C GLY A 448 -8.09 12.97 3.26
N GLY A 449 -8.67 11.83 2.87
CA GLY A 449 -8.50 11.25 1.55
C GLY A 449 -9.07 12.10 0.41
N GLU A 450 -10.21 12.75 0.60
CA GLU A 450 -10.76 13.69 -0.40
C GLU A 450 -9.88 14.92 -0.55
N ARG A 451 -9.34 15.46 0.54
CA ARG A 451 -8.38 16.57 0.48
C ARG A 451 -7.09 16.18 -0.24
N ALA A 452 -6.56 14.99 0.02
CA ALA A 452 -5.39 14.48 -0.70
C ALA A 452 -5.66 14.32 -2.21
N ARG A 453 -6.82 13.77 -2.61
CA ARG A 453 -7.23 13.70 -4.03
C ARG A 453 -7.36 15.08 -4.67
N LEU A 454 -7.89 16.05 -3.95
CA LEU A 454 -7.98 17.45 -4.44
C LEU A 454 -6.58 18.05 -4.66
N SER A 455 -5.66 17.84 -3.71
CA SER A 455 -4.27 18.30 -3.87
C SER A 455 -3.59 17.67 -5.07
N LEU A 456 -3.83 16.37 -5.36
CA LEU A 456 -3.37 15.72 -6.59
C LEU A 456 -4.01 16.34 -7.85
N ALA A 457 -5.31 16.62 -7.82
CA ALA A 457 -5.98 17.27 -8.94
C ALA A 457 -5.39 18.66 -9.23
N ILE A 458 -5.09 19.44 -8.21
CA ILE A 458 -4.43 20.74 -8.32
C ILE A 458 -3.02 20.57 -8.88
N LEU A 459 -2.25 19.60 -8.38
CA LEU A 459 -0.90 19.30 -8.86
C LEU A 459 -0.88 18.97 -10.37
N VAL A 460 -1.77 18.09 -10.81
CA VAL A 460 -1.88 17.69 -12.24
C VAL A 460 -2.24 18.88 -13.12
N ALA A 461 -3.08 19.80 -12.64
CA ALA A 461 -3.49 20.98 -13.38
C ALA A 461 -2.33 21.97 -13.64
N ARG A 462 -1.30 21.99 -12.79
CA ARG A 462 -0.11 22.86 -12.91
C ARG A 462 0.81 22.49 -14.07
N ARG A 463 0.75 21.26 -14.60
CA ARG A 463 1.64 20.73 -15.65
C ARG A 463 3.13 20.82 -15.29
N PRO A 464 3.56 20.29 -14.19
CA PRO A 464 4.95 20.35 -13.76
C PRO A 464 5.87 19.60 -14.73
N ASN A 465 7.18 19.98 -14.74
CA ASN A 465 8.24 19.21 -15.38
C ASN A 465 9.15 18.48 -14.38
N LEU A 466 9.01 18.80 -13.10
CA LEU A 466 9.60 18.10 -11.97
C LEU A 466 8.52 17.81 -10.92
N LEU A 467 8.37 16.55 -10.54
CA LEU A 467 7.51 16.10 -9.43
C LEU A 467 8.36 15.80 -8.21
N LEU A 468 8.04 16.45 -7.11
CA LEU A 468 8.59 16.19 -5.79
C LEU A 468 7.46 15.64 -4.92
N LEU A 469 7.52 14.35 -4.59
CA LEU A 469 6.43 13.66 -3.90
C LEU A 469 6.93 13.14 -2.55
N ASP A 470 6.41 13.72 -1.46
CA ASP A 470 6.71 13.30 -0.08
C ASP A 470 5.49 12.57 0.50
N GLU A 471 5.58 11.24 0.59
CA GLU A 471 4.52 10.32 1.04
C GLU A 471 3.18 10.49 0.29
N PRO A 472 3.16 10.40 -1.06
CA PRO A 472 1.96 10.72 -1.83
C PRO A 472 0.83 9.69 -1.69
N THR A 473 1.11 8.49 -1.17
CA THR A 473 0.12 7.41 -0.99
C THR A 473 -0.64 7.51 0.32
N ASN A 474 -0.21 8.36 1.25
CA ASN A 474 -0.92 8.55 2.52
C ASN A 474 -2.34 9.05 2.29
N HIS A 475 -3.31 8.41 2.94
CA HIS A 475 -4.76 8.70 2.84
C HIS A 475 -5.39 8.39 1.48
N LEU A 476 -4.66 7.88 0.49
CA LEU A 476 -5.24 7.42 -0.77
C LEU A 476 -5.77 5.99 -0.63
N ASP A 477 -6.93 5.73 -1.22
CA ASP A 477 -7.42 4.36 -1.37
C ASP A 477 -6.66 3.60 -2.47
N LEU A 478 -6.80 2.28 -2.49
CA LEU A 478 -6.07 1.41 -3.42
C LEU A 478 -6.26 1.80 -4.88
N GLU A 479 -7.49 2.17 -5.30
CA GLU A 479 -7.78 2.56 -6.68
C GLU A 479 -7.06 3.85 -7.08
N MET A 480 -6.99 4.84 -6.18
CA MET A 480 -6.27 6.09 -6.43
C MET A 480 -4.75 5.88 -6.44
N ARG A 481 -4.23 4.97 -5.58
CA ARG A 481 -2.81 4.58 -5.60
C ARG A 481 -2.42 3.95 -6.93
N ASP A 482 -3.26 3.06 -7.48
CA ASP A 482 -3.04 2.46 -8.80
C ASP A 482 -3.03 3.50 -9.91
N SER A 483 -3.98 4.44 -9.86
CA SER A 483 -4.04 5.52 -10.83
C SER A 483 -2.83 6.45 -10.74
N LEU A 484 -2.35 6.73 -9.52
CA LEU A 484 -1.13 7.50 -9.29
C LEU A 484 0.10 6.77 -9.85
N LEU A 485 0.23 5.47 -9.59
CA LEU A 485 1.31 4.63 -10.10
C LEU A 485 1.39 4.70 -11.63
N LEU A 486 0.27 4.46 -12.31
CA LEU A 486 0.20 4.52 -13.78
C LEU A 486 0.56 5.91 -14.31
N ALA A 487 0.01 6.97 -13.69
CA ALA A 487 0.29 8.34 -14.10
C ALA A 487 1.77 8.73 -13.91
N LEU A 488 2.45 8.22 -12.86
CA LEU A 488 3.88 8.46 -12.63
C LEU A 488 4.76 7.68 -13.61
N GLN A 489 4.40 6.45 -13.97
CA GLN A 489 5.13 5.67 -14.97
C GLN A 489 5.11 6.33 -16.36
N GLU A 490 3.98 6.93 -16.74
CA GLU A 490 3.80 7.61 -18.02
C GLU A 490 4.32 9.06 -18.02
N PHE A 491 4.67 9.63 -16.87
CA PHE A 491 5.09 11.02 -16.77
C PHE A 491 6.46 11.25 -17.43
N PRO A 492 6.58 12.17 -18.42
CA PRO A 492 7.84 12.37 -19.15
C PRO A 492 8.86 13.28 -18.44
N GLY A 493 8.45 13.98 -17.37
CA GLY A 493 9.34 14.83 -16.55
C GLY A 493 10.15 14.01 -15.55
N ALA A 494 10.85 14.69 -14.63
CA ALA A 494 11.57 14.03 -13.54
C ALA A 494 10.69 13.81 -12.31
N VAL A 495 10.94 12.73 -11.59
CA VAL A 495 10.26 12.37 -10.34
C VAL A 495 11.29 12.16 -9.24
N VAL A 496 11.09 12.82 -8.10
CA VAL A 496 11.78 12.54 -6.85
C VAL A 496 10.72 12.10 -5.85
N LEU A 497 10.85 10.87 -5.36
CA LEU A 497 9.84 10.20 -4.55
C LEU A 497 10.40 9.81 -3.18
N VAL A 498 9.75 10.26 -2.12
CA VAL A 498 9.87 9.72 -0.77
C VAL A 498 8.61 8.93 -0.48
N SER A 499 8.73 7.66 -0.20
CA SER A 499 7.58 6.82 0.15
C SER A 499 7.98 5.64 1.02
N HIS A 500 7.04 5.13 1.78
CA HIS A 500 7.14 3.86 2.50
C HIS A 500 6.44 2.72 1.77
N ASP A 501 5.77 3.03 0.66
CA ASP A 501 5.13 2.08 -0.25
C ASP A 501 6.18 1.46 -1.18
N ARG A 502 6.54 0.19 -0.90
CA ARG A 502 7.55 -0.57 -1.66
C ARG A 502 7.14 -0.77 -3.12
N GLY A 503 5.86 -1.08 -3.33
CA GLY A 503 5.31 -1.27 -4.67
C GLY A 503 5.42 -0.03 -5.53
N LEU A 504 5.13 1.15 -4.96
CA LEU A 504 5.27 2.43 -5.66
C LEU A 504 6.74 2.75 -5.96
N LEU A 505 7.63 2.65 -4.95
CA LEU A 505 9.07 2.89 -5.13
C LEU A 505 9.67 1.96 -6.18
N GLY A 506 9.44 0.66 -6.10
CA GLY A 506 10.01 -0.34 -7.01
C GLY A 506 9.45 -0.24 -8.44
N SER A 507 8.24 0.32 -8.62
CA SER A 507 7.60 0.45 -9.94
C SER A 507 7.87 1.77 -10.65
N VAL A 508 8.29 2.82 -9.90
CA VAL A 508 8.48 4.18 -10.43
C VAL A 508 9.95 4.59 -10.47
N CYS A 509 10.76 4.15 -9.47
CA CYS A 509 12.13 4.64 -9.32
C CYS A 509 13.15 3.69 -9.95
N ASP A 510 14.07 4.26 -10.73
CA ASP A 510 15.20 3.55 -11.37
C ASP A 510 16.47 3.63 -10.50
N GLU A 511 16.60 4.68 -9.70
CA GLU A 511 17.76 4.96 -8.86
C GLU A 511 17.32 5.29 -7.43
N PHE A 512 18.11 4.84 -6.46
CA PHE A 512 17.87 5.12 -5.06
C PHE A 512 18.99 5.95 -4.45
N MET A 513 18.60 6.95 -3.65
CA MET A 513 19.52 7.80 -2.89
C MET A 513 19.23 7.64 -1.40
N LEU A 514 20.26 7.36 -0.62
CA LEU A 514 20.16 7.18 0.82
C LEU A 514 20.52 8.46 1.56
N VAL A 515 19.59 8.96 2.39
CA VAL A 515 19.85 10.01 3.36
C VAL A 515 20.21 9.37 4.69
N SER A 516 21.48 9.49 5.06
CA SER A 516 22.01 8.96 6.33
C SER A 516 23.05 9.93 6.91
N GLU A 517 22.99 10.17 8.23
CA GLU A 517 23.90 11.07 8.97
C GLU A 517 24.03 12.48 8.36
N GLY A 518 22.95 12.95 7.74
CA GLY A 518 22.89 14.25 7.08
C GLY A 518 23.58 14.32 5.71
N ARG A 519 23.96 13.21 5.12
CA ARG A 519 24.54 13.10 3.79
C ARG A 519 23.59 12.40 2.83
N LEU A 520 23.70 12.73 1.56
CA LEU A 520 23.00 12.08 0.46
C LEU A 520 24.01 11.25 -0.33
N THR A 521 23.80 9.93 -0.40
CA THR A 521 24.66 9.00 -1.14
C THR A 521 23.85 8.09 -2.04
N PRO A 522 24.36 7.73 -3.24
CA PRO A 522 23.73 6.71 -4.05
C PRO A 522 23.65 5.39 -3.27
N PHE A 523 22.53 4.68 -3.45
CA PHE A 523 22.34 3.35 -2.90
C PHE A 523 22.35 2.33 -4.04
N ASP A 524 23.43 1.51 -4.10
CA ASP A 524 23.61 0.48 -5.11
C ASP A 524 22.90 -0.81 -4.66
N GLY A 525 21.63 -0.97 -4.99
CA GLY A 525 20.81 -2.11 -4.63
C GLY A 525 19.32 -1.83 -4.83
N ASP A 526 18.53 -2.87 -4.65
CA ASP A 526 17.07 -2.76 -4.65
C ASP A 526 16.50 -2.57 -3.22
N LEU A 527 15.16 -2.53 -3.10
CA LEU A 527 14.49 -2.37 -1.81
C LEU A 527 14.69 -3.59 -0.88
N THR A 528 15.01 -4.77 -1.43
CA THR A 528 15.33 -5.97 -0.65
C THR A 528 16.73 -5.82 -0.03
N ASP A 529 17.69 -5.35 -0.83
CA ASP A 529 19.03 -5.04 -0.35
C ASP A 529 19.01 -3.94 0.74
N TYR A 530 18.11 -2.95 0.57
CA TYR A 530 17.90 -1.91 1.59
C TYR A 530 17.35 -2.50 2.90
N ALA A 531 16.39 -3.41 2.83
CA ALA A 531 15.84 -4.09 4.00
C ALA A 531 16.92 -4.95 4.73
N GLU A 532 17.79 -5.61 3.98
CA GLU A 532 18.94 -6.35 4.54
C GLU A 532 19.98 -5.42 5.18
N TRP A 533 20.30 -4.31 4.51
CA TRP A 533 21.21 -3.29 5.05
C TRP A 533 20.71 -2.75 6.39
N LEU A 534 19.41 -2.45 6.50
CA LEU A 534 18.78 -2.01 7.74
C LEU A 534 18.89 -3.05 8.85
N ALA A 535 18.61 -4.32 8.54
CA ALA A 535 18.72 -5.42 9.51
C ALA A 535 20.16 -5.62 10.02
N GLN A 536 21.17 -5.34 9.19
CA GLN A 536 22.58 -5.40 9.59
C GLN A 536 22.97 -4.23 10.51
N GLN A 537 22.46 -3.04 10.25
CA GLN A 537 22.70 -1.86 11.10
C GLN A 537 22.12 -2.03 12.51
N GLN A 538 20.92 -2.61 12.63
CA GLN A 538 20.30 -2.92 13.92
C GLN A 538 21.11 -3.93 14.73
N ARG A 539 21.70 -4.95 14.09
CA ARG A 539 22.58 -5.93 14.75
C ARG A 539 23.92 -5.35 15.19
N GLY A 540 24.44 -4.36 14.46
CA GLY A 540 25.70 -3.66 14.78
C GLY A 540 25.58 -2.73 15.99
N SER A 541 24.43 -2.10 16.21
CA SER A 541 24.16 -1.24 17.39
C SER A 541 23.96 -2.02 18.69
N GLY A 542 23.53 -3.30 18.62
CA GLY A 542 23.27 -4.13 19.81
C GLY A 542 24.51 -4.71 20.49
N ASN A 543 25.68 -4.67 19.84
CA ASN A 543 26.91 -5.33 20.36
C ASN A 543 27.89 -4.38 21.06
N GLY A 544 27.52 -3.13 21.36
CA GLY A 544 28.37 -2.10 21.94
C GLY A 544 28.42 -2.06 23.47
N HIS A 545 27.74 -2.94 24.21
CA HIS A 545 27.74 -2.94 25.68
C HIS A 545 27.98 -4.34 26.26
N SER A 546 29.18 -4.86 26.11
CA SER A 546 29.66 -5.89 27.04
C SER A 546 31.15 -5.72 27.32
N ASN A 547 31.40 -5.18 28.48
CA ASN A 547 32.55 -5.40 29.37
C ASN A 547 33.96 -5.51 28.77
N GLY A 548 34.73 -4.48 28.96
CA GLY A 548 36.16 -4.48 28.81
C GLY A 548 36.86 -3.80 29.97
N ASN A 549 36.91 -4.48 31.13
CA ASN A 549 37.92 -4.16 32.12
C ASN A 549 39.14 -5.03 31.84
N ASN A 550 40.21 -4.49 31.27
CA ASN A 550 41.56 -4.93 31.60
C ASN A 550 42.64 -3.88 31.24
N ASN A 551 43.41 -3.63 32.25
CA ASN A 551 44.60 -2.80 32.29
C ASN A 551 45.70 -3.26 31.32
N GLY A 552 46.46 -2.27 30.81
CA GLY A 552 47.90 -2.45 30.75
C GLY A 552 48.57 -2.20 29.37
N THR A 553 49.32 -1.11 29.41
CA THR A 553 50.61 -0.85 28.76
C THR A 553 50.69 -0.50 27.26
N GLU A 554 51.32 0.65 27.11
CA GLU A 554 51.84 1.34 25.92
C GLU A 554 52.65 0.48 24.95
N SER A 555 52.49 0.71 23.65
CA SER A 555 53.60 1.20 22.80
C SER A 555 53.21 1.19 21.31
N GLY A 556 53.47 2.35 20.68
CA GLY A 556 54.15 2.47 19.40
C GLY A 556 53.51 1.91 18.11
N GLY A 557 52.99 2.84 17.30
CA GLY A 557 53.21 2.95 15.88
C GLY A 557 52.92 1.77 14.96
N SER A 558 51.96 1.96 14.02
CA SER A 558 52.23 1.71 12.60
C SER A 558 50.93 1.68 11.78
N LEU A 559 50.92 2.29 10.65
CA LEU A 559 49.96 2.21 9.59
C LEU A 559 49.57 0.73 9.28
N GLY A 560 48.31 0.37 9.56
CA GLY A 560 47.79 -0.99 9.37
C GLY A 560 46.92 -1.11 8.14
N THR A 561 47.41 -1.85 7.20
CA THR A 561 46.76 -2.48 6.03
C THR A 561 45.44 -3.18 6.42
N ALA A 562 44.41 -3.02 5.59
CA ALA A 562 43.13 -3.74 5.67
C ALA A 562 43.33 -5.28 5.68
N PRO A 563 42.49 -6.04 6.40
CA PRO A 563 42.68 -7.49 6.54
C PRO A 563 42.43 -8.25 5.23
N ALA A 564 43.39 -9.06 4.85
CA ALA A 564 43.42 -9.88 3.64
C ALA A 564 42.30 -10.92 3.51
N SER A 565 41.46 -11.11 4.55
CA SER A 565 40.35 -12.06 4.54
C SER A 565 39.15 -11.56 3.75
N ALA A 566 38.89 -10.25 3.72
CA ALA A 566 37.78 -9.68 2.96
C ALA A 566 38.01 -9.69 1.43
N ALA A 567 39.28 -9.58 1.03
CA ALA A 567 39.66 -9.66 -0.40
C ALA A 567 39.58 -11.09 -0.94
N ALA A 568 39.89 -12.09 -0.11
CA ALA A 568 39.78 -13.52 -0.48
C ALA A 568 38.32 -13.93 -0.61
N ALA A 569 37.44 -13.53 0.34
CA ALA A 569 36.01 -13.81 0.30
C ALA A 569 35.30 -13.15 -0.90
N ARG A 570 35.70 -11.91 -1.29
CA ARG A 570 35.21 -11.27 -2.52
C ARG A 570 35.65 -11.96 -3.80
N LYS A 571 36.83 -12.52 -3.80
CA LYS A 571 37.37 -13.24 -4.96
C LYS A 571 36.67 -14.60 -5.15
N ASP A 572 36.38 -15.29 -4.07
CA ASP A 572 35.65 -16.57 -4.10
C ASP A 572 34.18 -16.36 -4.48
N ARG A 573 33.54 -15.30 -3.99
CA ARG A 573 32.16 -14.93 -4.38
C ARG A 573 32.07 -14.58 -5.87
N LYS A 574 32.99 -13.76 -6.39
CA LYS A 574 33.06 -13.46 -7.84
C LYS A 574 33.33 -14.71 -8.69
N ARG A 575 34.06 -15.67 -8.17
CA ARG A 575 34.31 -16.94 -8.88
C ARG A 575 33.07 -17.82 -8.90
N GLN A 576 32.33 -17.93 -7.79
CA GLN A 576 31.05 -18.62 -7.71
C GLN A 576 29.97 -17.98 -8.59
N GLU A 577 29.89 -16.65 -8.62
CA GLU A 577 29.00 -15.91 -9.52
C GLU A 577 29.35 -16.10 -11.00
N ALA A 578 30.64 -16.17 -11.35
CA ALA A 578 31.10 -16.45 -12.71
C ALA A 578 30.82 -17.91 -13.13
N GLU A 579 30.96 -18.85 -12.22
CA GLU A 579 30.62 -20.26 -12.44
C GLU A 579 29.12 -20.45 -12.60
N ALA A 580 28.29 -19.78 -11.77
CA ALA A 580 26.84 -19.78 -11.90
C ALA A 580 26.36 -19.15 -13.22
N ARG A 581 26.99 -18.03 -13.65
CA ARG A 581 26.70 -17.41 -14.96
C ARG A 581 27.02 -18.32 -16.13
N ASN A 582 28.12 -19.06 -16.06
CA ASN A 582 28.54 -20.00 -17.12
C ASN A 582 27.62 -21.24 -17.19
N LEU A 583 27.08 -21.70 -16.06
CA LEU A 583 26.08 -22.77 -16.00
C LEU A 583 24.73 -22.36 -16.61
N LEU A 584 24.32 -21.11 -16.41
CA LEU A 584 23.05 -20.59 -16.94
C LEU A 584 23.14 -20.01 -18.36
N ALA A 585 24.37 -19.83 -18.89
CA ALA A 585 24.59 -19.27 -20.23
C ALA A 585 23.91 -20.08 -21.36
N PRO A 586 23.97 -21.44 -21.40
CA PRO A 586 23.30 -22.20 -22.43
C PRO A 586 21.76 -22.08 -22.36
N LEU A 587 21.18 -22.09 -21.16
CA LEU A 587 19.74 -21.94 -20.96
C LEU A 587 19.25 -20.56 -21.43
N ARG A 588 20.00 -19.49 -21.15
CA ARG A 588 19.70 -18.13 -21.64
C ARG A 588 19.82 -18.02 -23.16
N ALA A 589 20.74 -18.73 -23.76
CA ALA A 589 20.88 -18.76 -25.21
C ALA A 589 19.73 -19.53 -25.89
N GLU A 590 19.24 -20.58 -25.24
CA GLU A 590 18.06 -21.32 -25.69
C GLU A 590 16.76 -20.51 -25.52
N LEU A 591 16.59 -19.82 -24.41
CA LEU A 591 15.46 -18.93 -24.16
C LEU A 591 15.35 -17.85 -25.26
N ARG A 592 16.45 -17.19 -25.61
CA ARG A 592 16.45 -16.18 -26.70
C ARG A 592 16.05 -16.75 -28.04
N LYS A 593 16.40 -18.01 -28.33
CA LYS A 593 15.97 -18.66 -29.58
C LYS A 593 14.49 -18.94 -29.59
N VAL A 594 13.93 -19.37 -28.46
CA VAL A 594 12.50 -19.62 -28.30
C VAL A 594 11.72 -18.30 -28.36
N GLU A 595 12.21 -17.23 -27.78
CA GLU A 595 11.64 -15.87 -27.89
C GLU A 595 11.58 -15.37 -29.34
N ALA A 596 12.67 -15.50 -30.08
CA ALA A 596 12.71 -15.12 -31.50
C ALA A 596 11.73 -15.96 -32.36
N GLU A 597 11.56 -17.24 -32.03
CA GLU A 597 10.60 -18.11 -32.73
C GLU A 597 9.16 -17.75 -32.36
N LEU A 598 8.88 -17.39 -31.12
CA LEU A 598 7.58 -16.86 -30.66
C LEU A 598 7.18 -15.58 -31.40
N GLU A 599 8.12 -14.63 -31.53
CA GLU A 599 7.89 -13.40 -32.30
C GLU A 599 7.59 -13.71 -33.77
N ARG A 600 8.34 -14.62 -34.37
CA ARG A 600 8.15 -15.04 -35.77
C ARG A 600 6.77 -15.64 -35.99
N LEU A 601 6.38 -16.60 -35.15
CA LEU A 601 5.08 -17.30 -35.24
C LEU A 601 3.92 -16.35 -34.97
N THR A 602 4.05 -15.43 -34.04
CA THR A 602 3.05 -14.40 -33.73
C THR A 602 2.84 -13.45 -34.91
N ALA A 603 3.93 -13.03 -35.53
CA ALA A 603 3.87 -12.20 -36.74
C ALA A 603 3.23 -12.94 -37.92
N GLU A 604 3.54 -14.25 -38.08
CA GLU A 604 2.94 -15.11 -39.11
C GLU A 604 1.43 -15.30 -38.88
N ARG A 605 1.01 -15.57 -37.62
CA ARG A 605 -0.40 -15.63 -37.24
C ARG A 605 -1.13 -14.34 -37.62
N GLY A 606 -0.60 -13.17 -37.24
CA GLY A 606 -1.24 -11.89 -37.55
C GLY A 606 -1.31 -11.58 -39.05
N ARG A 607 -0.41 -12.14 -39.90
CA ARG A 607 -0.52 -12.06 -41.37
C ARG A 607 -1.64 -12.95 -41.88
N LEU A 608 -1.69 -14.21 -41.42
CA LEU A 608 -2.70 -15.17 -41.82
C LEU A 608 -4.11 -14.74 -41.39
N GLU A 609 -4.27 -14.19 -40.19
CA GLU A 609 -5.55 -13.64 -39.71
C GLU A 609 -6.04 -12.47 -40.56
N ARG A 610 -5.16 -11.54 -40.95
CA ARG A 610 -5.50 -10.45 -41.87
C ARG A 610 -5.92 -10.95 -43.25
N SER A 611 -5.21 -11.92 -43.80
CA SER A 611 -5.58 -12.53 -45.08
C SER A 611 -6.89 -13.33 -45.00
N LEU A 612 -7.17 -13.97 -43.87
CA LEU A 612 -8.43 -14.68 -43.62
C LEU A 612 -9.63 -13.73 -43.36
N ALA A 613 -9.36 -12.49 -42.90
CA ALA A 613 -10.39 -11.47 -42.66
C ALA A 613 -10.75 -10.67 -43.93
N ASP A 614 -9.99 -10.82 -45.03
CA ASP A 614 -10.23 -10.07 -46.28
C ASP A 614 -11.33 -10.74 -47.13
N PRO A 615 -12.50 -10.11 -47.35
CA PRO A 615 -13.56 -10.66 -48.16
C PRO A 615 -13.20 -10.85 -49.66
N GLU A 616 -12.32 -10.01 -50.21
CA GLU A 616 -11.88 -10.09 -51.62
C GLU A 616 -10.99 -11.33 -51.83
N PHE A 617 -10.27 -11.75 -50.82
CA PHE A 617 -9.45 -12.97 -50.89
C PHE A 617 -10.26 -14.23 -51.15
N TYR A 618 -11.43 -14.36 -50.53
CA TYR A 618 -12.33 -15.51 -50.75
C TYR A 618 -13.02 -15.52 -52.13
N ALA A 619 -13.11 -14.35 -52.76
CA ALA A 619 -13.68 -14.22 -54.11
C ALA A 619 -12.67 -14.55 -55.22
N SER A 620 -11.37 -14.64 -54.87
CA SER A 620 -10.31 -14.99 -55.81
C SER A 620 -10.20 -16.50 -56.03
N ALA A 621 -9.88 -16.91 -57.26
CA ALA A 621 -9.64 -18.32 -57.61
C ALA A 621 -8.21 -18.81 -57.19
N ASP A 622 -7.58 -18.15 -56.25
CA ASP A 622 -6.22 -18.47 -55.76
C ASP A 622 -6.18 -19.81 -55.00
N PRO A 623 -5.32 -20.76 -55.36
CA PRO A 623 -5.16 -22.02 -54.63
C PRO A 623 -4.79 -21.83 -53.16
N ALA A 624 -4.22 -20.68 -52.79
CA ALA A 624 -3.86 -20.32 -51.42
C ALA A 624 -5.09 -20.29 -50.48
N VAL A 625 -6.29 -19.96 -50.98
CA VAL A 625 -7.54 -19.92 -50.19
C VAL A 625 -7.81 -21.24 -49.47
N ARG A 626 -7.47 -22.38 -50.09
CA ARG A 626 -7.66 -23.71 -49.51
C ARG A 626 -6.61 -24.12 -48.47
N THR A 627 -5.42 -23.57 -48.55
CA THR A 627 -4.27 -23.94 -47.70
C THR A 627 -4.09 -23.04 -46.49
N LEU A 628 -4.54 -21.78 -46.56
CA LEU A 628 -4.41 -20.78 -45.49
C LEU A 628 -5.08 -21.20 -44.16
N PRO A 629 -6.30 -21.75 -44.12
CA PRO A 629 -6.89 -22.20 -42.86
C PRO A 629 -6.10 -23.36 -42.22
N ALA A 630 -5.57 -24.27 -43.02
CA ALA A 630 -4.74 -25.37 -42.54
C ALA A 630 -3.39 -24.86 -41.99
N ARG A 631 -2.76 -23.86 -42.68
CA ARG A 631 -1.53 -23.24 -42.20
C ARG A 631 -1.76 -22.44 -40.92
N HIS A 632 -2.87 -21.69 -40.83
CA HIS A 632 -3.24 -20.99 -39.61
C HIS A 632 -3.40 -21.93 -38.42
N ALA A 633 -4.10 -23.07 -38.59
CA ALA A 633 -4.24 -24.10 -37.57
C ALA A 633 -2.89 -24.73 -37.18
N ALA A 634 -1.97 -24.90 -38.12
CA ALA A 634 -0.63 -25.39 -37.85
C ALA A 634 0.19 -24.37 -37.02
N VAL A 635 0.17 -23.10 -37.42
CA VAL A 635 0.85 -22.01 -36.69
C VAL A 635 0.33 -21.87 -35.25
N LEU A 636 -0.97 -22.03 -35.02
CA LEU A 636 -1.53 -22.02 -33.66
C LEU A 636 -1.00 -23.17 -32.79
N LYS A 637 -0.83 -24.36 -33.38
CA LYS A 637 -0.24 -25.50 -32.66
C LYS A 637 1.25 -25.30 -32.38
N GLU A 638 1.99 -24.79 -33.36
CA GLU A 638 3.41 -24.47 -33.20
C GLU A 638 3.59 -23.38 -32.11
N LEU A 639 2.73 -22.38 -32.07
CA LEU A 639 2.73 -21.32 -31.07
C LEU A 639 2.52 -21.90 -29.65
N ALA A 640 1.51 -22.73 -29.45
CA ALA A 640 1.23 -23.35 -28.15
C ALA A 640 2.41 -24.19 -27.63
N VAL A 641 3.07 -24.97 -28.50
CA VAL A 641 4.25 -25.77 -28.11
C VAL A 641 5.45 -24.87 -27.76
N THR A 642 5.62 -23.78 -28.52
CA THR A 642 6.73 -22.85 -28.29
C THR A 642 6.51 -22.02 -27.02
N GLU A 643 5.27 -21.65 -26.70
CA GLU A 643 4.87 -21.00 -25.44
C GLU A 643 5.11 -21.91 -24.23
N GLU A 644 4.76 -23.18 -24.32
CA GLU A 644 5.00 -24.17 -23.26
C GLU A 644 6.52 -24.33 -23.03
N ARG A 645 7.31 -24.39 -24.11
CA ARG A 645 8.79 -24.47 -24.02
C ARG A 645 9.41 -23.21 -23.43
N TRP A 646 8.86 -22.05 -23.75
CA TRP A 646 9.29 -20.78 -23.16
C TRP A 646 9.02 -20.74 -21.65
N LEU A 647 7.85 -21.22 -21.21
CA LEU A 647 7.50 -21.32 -19.78
C LEU A 647 8.46 -22.26 -19.03
N GLU A 648 8.73 -23.45 -19.57
CA GLU A 648 9.68 -24.39 -18.97
C GLU A 648 11.08 -23.78 -18.78
N LEU A 649 11.60 -23.07 -19.80
CA LEU A 649 12.92 -22.44 -19.74
C LEU A 649 12.94 -21.24 -18.81
N SER A 650 11.86 -20.46 -18.71
CA SER A 650 11.75 -19.33 -17.78
C SER A 650 11.64 -19.80 -16.33
N GLU A 651 10.93 -20.90 -16.05
CA GLU A 651 10.92 -21.52 -14.72
C GLU A 651 12.31 -22.05 -14.31
N GLN A 652 13.05 -22.65 -15.23
CA GLN A 652 14.42 -23.12 -14.95
C GLN A 652 15.44 -22.01 -14.74
N LEU A 653 15.16 -20.78 -15.20
CA LEU A 653 16.01 -19.61 -15.05
C LEU A 653 15.59 -18.72 -13.87
N GLY A 654 14.35 -18.85 -13.39
CA GLY A 654 13.77 -18.07 -12.29
C GLY A 654 13.74 -18.80 -10.94
N GLY A 655 14.17 -20.09 -10.85
CA GLY A 655 14.25 -20.91 -9.63
C GLY A 655 15.57 -20.74 -8.88
#